data_36172a15f34dfd27b1570cbe835cef08
#
_entry.id   36172a15f34dfd27b1570cbe835cef08
#
_cell.length_a   1.000
_cell.length_b   1.000
_cell.length_c   1.000
_cell.angle_alpha   90.00
_cell.angle_beta   90.00
_cell.angle_gamma   90.00
#
_symmetry.space_group_name_H-M   'P 1'
#
loop_
_entity.id
_entity.type
_entity.pdbx_description
1 polymer ?
#
loop_
_entity_poly.entity_id
_entity_poly.type
_entity_poly.pdbx_seq_one_letter_code
_entity_poly.pdbx_strand_id
1 'polypeptide(L)'
;MRRNDIHKVLIIGSGPIIIGQACEFDYSGTQACKALRKLGYEIVLVNSNPATIMTDPETADVTYIEPLNVDRLTQIIEKERPDALLPNLGGQSGLNLCSELAAAGVLDKYDVKVIGVQVDAIERGEDRIEFKHTMESLGIEMARSEVAYSVEEALAIADKLGYPVVLRPAYTMGGEGGGLVYNVEELKTVCARGLQASMVGQVLVEESILGWEELELEVVRDAKNNMITVCFIENIDPLGVHTGDSFCSAPMLTISEEVQKRLQEKSYKIVEAIQVIGGTNVQWAHDPKTDRDIVIEINPRTSRSSALASKATGFPIALVSAMLATGMTLDEIPCGKSGTLDQYVPSGDYIVIKFARWAFEKFKGAEDKLGTQMKAVGEVMSIGKTYKEAFQKAIRSLERGRYGLGHAKDFDKKTKKELLAMLHVPTSERQFIMYEALRKGATVDELFELTKIKHYFIQQMKELVEEEESLMQYKGEIPPVEVLRQAKLDGFADKYLSELLGVTEEEIRDARTKEGIVEGWEGVHVSATPDSAYYFSSYHIEDKSPCSDNKKIMILGGGPNRIGQGIEFDYCCVHAAIALKELGFETIIVNCNPETVSTDYDTSDKLYFEPLTLEDVLSIYHKEKPLGVIAQFGGQTPLNLAADLKKYGVNILGTTPETIDMAEDRDLFRAMMDKLQIPMPESGMAVTVEDALEIANKIGYPVMVRPSYVLGGRGMEVVHDDEAMTFYMRAAVGVTPDRPILIDRFLHHATECEADAISDGENVFVPAVMEHIELAGIHSGDSACILPSRNLTKDQVETIRDYTSRIAKEMHVAVS
;
A
#
# COMPACT_ATOMS: atom_id res chain seq x y z
N MET A 1 29.11 -12.48 15.75
CA MET A 1 30.33 -12.34 14.91
C MET A 1 29.98 -12.80 13.49
N ARG A 2 30.33 -12.01 12.48
CA ARG A 2 30.04 -12.29 11.06
C ARG A 2 30.52 -13.70 10.65
N ARG A 3 29.72 -14.43 9.88
CA ARG A 3 30.11 -15.73 9.32
C ARG A 3 31.15 -15.56 8.23
N ASN A 4 32.31 -16.18 8.39
CA ASN A 4 33.41 -16.16 7.43
C ASN A 4 33.42 -17.36 6.46
N ASP A 5 32.53 -18.31 6.68
CA ASP A 5 32.31 -19.49 5.83
C ASP A 5 31.35 -19.24 4.67
N ILE A 6 30.83 -18.01 4.55
CA ILE A 6 29.91 -17.55 3.50
C ILE A 6 30.51 -16.33 2.81
N HIS A 7 30.51 -16.31 1.49
CA HIS A 7 31.00 -15.20 0.68
C HIS A 7 29.95 -14.72 -0.32
N LYS A 8 29.14 -15.63 -0.89
CA LYS A 8 28.12 -15.34 -1.89
C LYS A 8 26.75 -15.79 -1.38
N VAL A 9 25.77 -14.88 -1.40
CA VAL A 9 24.40 -15.11 -0.91
C VAL A 9 23.40 -14.97 -2.05
N LEU A 10 22.53 -15.96 -2.20
CA LEU A 10 21.38 -15.92 -3.09
C LEU A 10 20.17 -15.34 -2.34
N ILE A 11 19.52 -14.33 -2.94
CA ILE A 11 18.25 -13.77 -2.50
C ILE A 11 17.19 -14.06 -3.54
N ILE A 12 16.04 -14.58 -3.11
CA ILE A 12 14.87 -14.81 -3.96
C ILE A 12 13.87 -13.69 -3.69
N GLY A 13 13.42 -13.00 -4.75
CA GLY A 13 12.39 -11.99 -4.68
C GLY A 13 10.99 -12.59 -4.56
N SER A 14 9.98 -11.73 -4.55
CA SER A 14 8.58 -12.10 -4.33
C SER A 14 7.78 -12.38 -5.61
N GLY A 15 8.36 -12.13 -6.78
CA GLY A 15 7.64 -12.25 -8.05
C GLY A 15 6.73 -11.05 -8.34
N PRO A 16 5.65 -11.27 -9.09
CA PRO A 16 4.69 -10.21 -9.42
C PRO A 16 3.95 -9.74 -8.17
N ILE A 17 3.48 -8.48 -8.20
CA ILE A 17 2.64 -7.94 -7.15
C ILE A 17 1.26 -8.58 -7.22
N ILE A 18 0.82 -9.13 -6.10
CA ILE A 18 -0.51 -9.69 -5.89
C ILE A 18 -1.12 -9.14 -4.61
N ILE A 19 -2.44 -9.25 -4.46
CA ILE A 19 -3.09 -8.93 -3.20
C ILE A 19 -2.54 -9.85 -2.09
N GLY A 20 -1.98 -9.26 -1.03
CA GLY A 20 -1.32 -9.99 0.06
C GLY A 20 0.20 -10.09 -0.05
N GLN A 21 0.78 -9.78 -1.21
CA GLN A 21 2.23 -9.78 -1.43
C GLN A 21 2.60 -8.68 -2.42
N ALA A 22 2.79 -7.47 -1.91
CA ALA A 22 3.00 -6.26 -2.70
C ALA A 22 4.44 -5.72 -2.61
N CYS A 23 4.60 -4.39 -2.64
CA CYS A 23 5.92 -3.75 -2.73
C CYS A 23 6.74 -3.76 -1.42
N GLU A 24 6.18 -4.19 -0.31
CA GLU A 24 6.91 -4.40 0.95
C GLU A 24 8.10 -5.37 0.80
N PHE A 25 8.06 -6.24 -0.19
CA PHE A 25 9.16 -7.17 -0.48
C PHE A 25 10.23 -6.58 -1.39
N ASP A 26 9.91 -5.58 -2.20
CA ASP A 26 10.92 -4.76 -2.86
C ASP A 26 11.74 -3.97 -1.83
N TYR A 27 11.04 -3.36 -0.86
CA TYR A 27 11.67 -2.72 0.29
C TYR A 27 12.59 -3.69 1.05
N SER A 28 12.07 -4.84 1.50
CA SER A 28 12.84 -5.78 2.33
C SER A 28 14.00 -6.41 1.56
N GLY A 29 13.82 -6.75 0.29
CA GLY A 29 14.88 -7.27 -0.58
C GLY A 29 16.00 -6.25 -0.83
N THR A 30 15.63 -5.01 -1.10
CA THR A 30 16.60 -3.92 -1.29
C THR A 30 17.41 -3.65 -0.02
N GLN A 31 16.77 -3.62 1.15
CA GLN A 31 17.43 -3.45 2.45
C GLN A 31 18.39 -4.62 2.76
N ALA A 32 17.98 -5.85 2.42
CA ALA A 32 18.86 -7.00 2.56
C ALA A 32 20.11 -6.89 1.70
N CYS A 33 19.95 -6.52 0.43
CA CYS A 33 21.10 -6.29 -0.46
C CYS A 33 22.05 -5.23 0.08
N LYS A 34 21.54 -4.10 0.55
CA LYS A 34 22.33 -3.02 1.17
C LYS A 34 23.10 -3.51 2.40
N ALA A 35 22.43 -4.26 3.30
CA ALA A 35 23.03 -4.81 4.50
C ALA A 35 24.16 -5.79 4.19
N LEU A 36 23.90 -6.76 3.30
CA LEU A 36 24.87 -7.78 2.93
C LEU A 36 26.07 -7.19 2.19
N ARG A 37 25.84 -6.25 1.28
CA ARG A 37 26.93 -5.55 0.58
C ARG A 37 27.83 -4.76 1.55
N LYS A 38 27.21 -4.04 2.50
CA LYS A 38 27.97 -3.31 3.55
C LYS A 38 28.83 -4.25 4.39
N LEU A 39 28.37 -5.48 4.60
CA LEU A 39 29.13 -6.53 5.30
C LEU A 39 30.15 -7.24 4.38
N GLY A 40 30.22 -6.92 3.10
CA GLY A 40 31.19 -7.43 2.15
C GLY A 40 30.86 -8.80 1.57
N TYR A 41 29.56 -9.15 1.47
CA TYR A 41 29.12 -10.35 0.76
C TYR A 41 28.82 -10.02 -0.73
N GLU A 42 29.07 -10.98 -1.59
CA GLU A 42 28.60 -10.98 -2.97
C GLU A 42 27.14 -11.42 -3.01
N ILE A 43 26.33 -10.75 -3.82
CA ILE A 43 24.87 -10.96 -3.85
C ILE A 43 24.43 -11.41 -5.23
N VAL A 44 23.75 -12.54 -5.29
CA VAL A 44 22.98 -12.99 -6.44
C VAL A 44 21.50 -12.82 -6.12
N LEU A 45 20.78 -12.06 -6.95
CA LEU A 45 19.36 -11.80 -6.75
C LEU A 45 18.57 -12.38 -7.93
N VAL A 46 17.45 -13.04 -7.63
CA VAL A 46 16.52 -13.56 -8.64
C VAL A 46 15.13 -13.02 -8.35
N ASN A 47 14.54 -12.35 -9.32
CA ASN A 47 13.13 -11.94 -9.27
C ASN A 47 12.56 -11.87 -10.68
N SER A 48 11.26 -12.11 -10.83
CA SER A 48 10.58 -12.04 -12.12
C SER A 48 9.93 -10.66 -12.38
N ASN A 49 9.89 -9.79 -11.39
CA ASN A 49 9.29 -8.45 -11.51
C ASN A 49 10.35 -7.42 -11.93
N PRO A 50 10.24 -6.84 -13.15
CA PRO A 50 11.22 -5.87 -13.64
C PRO A 50 11.01 -4.45 -13.07
N ALA A 51 9.87 -4.16 -12.45
CA ALA A 51 9.53 -2.83 -11.95
C ALA A 51 10.03 -2.56 -10.51
N THR A 52 10.89 -3.43 -9.97
CA THR A 52 11.39 -3.32 -8.60
C THR A 52 12.77 -2.68 -8.53
N ILE A 53 13.07 -2.00 -7.43
CA ILE A 53 14.42 -1.49 -7.13
C ILE A 53 15.39 -2.65 -6.89
N MET A 54 14.94 -3.73 -6.27
CA MET A 54 15.81 -4.90 -6.02
C MET A 54 16.38 -5.49 -7.31
N THR A 55 15.65 -5.45 -8.42
CA THR A 55 16.11 -5.96 -9.72
C THR A 55 16.97 -4.98 -10.52
N ASP A 56 17.20 -3.80 -9.99
CA ASP A 56 18.09 -2.83 -10.60
C ASP A 56 19.52 -3.36 -10.62
N PRO A 57 20.27 -3.15 -11.75
CA PRO A 57 21.65 -3.63 -11.89
C PRO A 57 22.61 -3.23 -10.76
N GLU A 58 22.33 -2.11 -10.09
CA GLU A 58 23.21 -1.59 -9.02
C GLU A 58 22.88 -2.17 -7.64
N THR A 59 21.76 -2.86 -7.48
CA THR A 59 21.30 -3.39 -6.17
C THR A 59 22.06 -4.64 -5.75
N ALA A 60 22.24 -5.59 -6.66
CA ALA A 60 23.00 -6.83 -6.43
C ALA A 60 24.19 -6.91 -7.36
N ASP A 61 25.16 -7.80 -7.05
CA ASP A 61 26.32 -8.02 -7.91
C ASP A 61 25.92 -8.77 -9.19
N VAL A 62 24.95 -9.69 -9.08
CA VAL A 62 24.35 -10.39 -10.22
C VAL A 62 22.84 -10.43 -10.04
N THR A 63 22.11 -9.96 -11.04
CA THR A 63 20.64 -9.95 -11.04
C THR A 63 20.12 -10.82 -12.17
N TYR A 64 19.19 -11.74 -11.82
CA TYR A 64 18.44 -12.57 -12.75
C TYR A 64 16.98 -12.14 -12.78
N ILE A 65 16.49 -11.69 -13.92
CA ILE A 65 15.06 -11.47 -14.15
C ILE A 65 14.54 -12.75 -14.82
N GLU A 66 14.10 -13.69 -13.98
CA GLU A 66 13.73 -15.04 -14.40
C GLU A 66 12.51 -15.53 -13.62
N PRO A 67 11.75 -16.49 -14.17
CA PRO A 67 10.65 -17.13 -13.46
C PRO A 67 11.11 -17.75 -12.14
N LEU A 68 10.31 -17.54 -11.09
CA LEU A 68 10.55 -18.08 -9.76
C LEU A 68 10.01 -19.51 -9.66
N ASN A 69 10.80 -20.49 -10.07
CA ASN A 69 10.50 -21.93 -9.96
C ASN A 69 11.77 -22.74 -9.69
N VAL A 70 11.60 -23.97 -9.23
CA VAL A 70 12.70 -24.86 -8.84
C VAL A 70 13.68 -25.11 -9.97
N ASP A 71 13.18 -25.33 -11.19
CA ASP A 71 14.04 -25.65 -12.34
C ASP A 71 14.97 -24.48 -12.68
N ARG A 72 14.43 -23.27 -12.75
CA ARG A 72 15.21 -22.07 -13.05
C ARG A 72 16.18 -21.72 -11.93
N LEU A 73 15.74 -21.80 -10.69
CA LEU A 73 16.60 -21.57 -9.53
C LEU A 73 17.72 -22.60 -9.44
N THR A 74 17.46 -23.87 -9.79
CA THR A 74 18.49 -24.90 -9.84
C THR A 74 19.57 -24.55 -10.86
N GLN A 75 19.19 -24.07 -12.05
CA GLN A 75 20.16 -23.65 -13.08
C GLN A 75 21.01 -22.46 -12.61
N ILE A 76 20.38 -21.50 -11.92
CA ILE A 76 21.09 -20.33 -11.37
C ILE A 76 22.05 -20.77 -10.26
N ILE A 77 21.63 -21.61 -9.34
CA ILE A 77 22.47 -22.17 -8.26
C ILE A 77 23.65 -22.95 -8.85
N GLU A 78 23.41 -23.76 -9.87
CA GLU A 78 24.45 -24.51 -10.54
C GLU A 78 25.52 -23.62 -11.18
N LYS A 79 25.09 -22.48 -11.78
CA LYS A 79 25.97 -21.51 -12.41
C LYS A 79 26.72 -20.63 -11.41
N GLU A 80 26.00 -20.02 -10.48
CA GLU A 80 26.51 -19.01 -9.56
C GLU A 80 27.22 -19.58 -8.33
N ARG A 81 26.86 -20.80 -7.93
CA ARG A 81 27.42 -21.49 -6.74
C ARG A 81 27.38 -20.64 -5.48
N PRO A 82 26.21 -20.12 -5.08
CA PRO A 82 26.13 -19.36 -3.83
C PRO A 82 26.45 -20.26 -2.63
N ASP A 83 27.09 -19.68 -1.61
CA ASP A 83 27.36 -20.39 -0.35
C ASP A 83 26.11 -20.50 0.52
N ALA A 84 25.20 -19.53 0.35
CA ALA A 84 24.00 -19.43 1.17
C ALA A 84 22.78 -18.94 0.40
N LEU A 85 21.59 -19.28 0.91
CA LEU A 85 20.28 -18.80 0.50
C LEU A 85 19.61 -18.07 1.67
N LEU A 86 19.18 -16.83 1.46
CA LEU A 86 18.41 -16.04 2.40
C LEU A 86 16.94 -15.94 1.92
N PRO A 87 16.00 -16.75 2.49
CA PRO A 87 14.66 -16.88 1.94
C PRO A 87 13.62 -15.92 2.53
N ASN A 88 13.82 -15.43 3.75
CA ASN A 88 12.76 -14.80 4.55
C ASN A 88 12.48 -13.31 4.22
N LEU A 89 13.09 -12.79 3.16
CA LEU A 89 12.87 -11.41 2.70
C LEU A 89 12.12 -11.31 1.36
N GLY A 90 11.82 -12.46 0.74
CA GLY A 90 11.09 -12.59 -0.51
C GLY A 90 9.61 -13.00 -0.34
N GLY A 91 9.02 -12.74 0.80
CA GLY A 91 7.64 -13.10 1.11
C GLY A 91 7.40 -14.61 1.14
N GLN A 92 6.14 -14.99 0.94
CA GLN A 92 5.76 -16.41 0.93
C GLN A 92 6.41 -17.16 -0.23
N SER A 93 6.58 -16.52 -1.38
CA SER A 93 7.25 -17.12 -2.55
C SER A 93 8.68 -17.54 -2.23
N GLY A 94 9.43 -16.70 -1.53
CA GLY A 94 10.80 -17.03 -1.11
C GLY A 94 10.86 -18.23 -0.15
N LEU A 95 9.95 -18.29 0.82
CA LEU A 95 9.87 -19.40 1.78
C LEU A 95 9.49 -20.72 1.09
N ASN A 96 8.46 -20.71 0.26
CA ASN A 96 7.99 -21.90 -0.46
C ASN A 96 9.09 -22.48 -1.36
N LEU A 97 9.75 -21.61 -2.14
CA LEU A 97 10.84 -22.03 -3.03
C LEU A 97 12.05 -22.57 -2.25
N CYS A 98 12.35 -22.00 -1.08
CA CYS A 98 13.39 -22.56 -0.21
C CYS A 98 13.07 -23.99 0.22
N SER A 99 11.84 -24.25 0.68
CA SER A 99 11.38 -25.56 1.08
C SER A 99 11.35 -26.54 -0.11
N GLU A 100 10.88 -26.11 -1.28
CA GLU A 100 10.86 -26.92 -2.50
C GLU A 100 12.28 -27.28 -3.00
N LEU A 101 13.22 -26.33 -2.98
CA LEU A 101 14.62 -26.58 -3.33
C LEU A 101 15.29 -27.55 -2.37
N ALA A 102 14.99 -27.47 -1.07
CA ALA A 102 15.47 -28.41 -0.06
C ALA A 102 14.89 -29.81 -0.30
N ALA A 103 13.58 -29.91 -0.51
CA ALA A 103 12.89 -31.19 -0.79
C ALA A 103 13.40 -31.87 -2.08
N ALA A 104 13.74 -31.07 -3.11
CA ALA A 104 14.32 -31.54 -4.36
C ALA A 104 15.81 -31.93 -4.23
N GLY A 105 16.43 -31.72 -3.06
CA GLY A 105 17.84 -32.03 -2.80
C GLY A 105 18.83 -31.07 -3.49
N VAL A 106 18.37 -29.98 -4.04
CA VAL A 106 19.19 -28.98 -4.77
C VAL A 106 20.17 -28.30 -3.83
N LEU A 107 19.72 -27.90 -2.64
CA LEU A 107 20.57 -27.23 -1.66
C LEU A 107 21.71 -28.12 -1.19
N ASP A 108 21.44 -29.38 -0.90
CA ASP A 108 22.46 -30.37 -0.50
C ASP A 108 23.44 -30.68 -1.64
N LYS A 109 22.91 -30.85 -2.85
CA LYS A 109 23.73 -31.14 -4.04
C LYS A 109 24.79 -30.08 -4.30
N TYR A 110 24.51 -28.82 -4.05
CA TYR A 110 25.40 -27.71 -4.34
C TYR A 110 26.00 -27.06 -3.08
N ASP A 111 25.82 -27.68 -1.89
CA ASP A 111 26.29 -27.19 -0.57
C ASP A 111 25.84 -25.76 -0.26
N VAL A 112 24.57 -25.47 -0.55
CA VAL A 112 23.95 -24.16 -0.27
C VAL A 112 23.35 -24.17 1.13
N LYS A 113 23.86 -23.32 2.02
CA LYS A 113 23.36 -23.20 3.40
C LYS A 113 22.17 -22.24 3.44
N VAL A 114 21.07 -22.64 4.06
CA VAL A 114 19.98 -21.70 4.37
C VAL A 114 20.40 -20.84 5.54
N ILE A 115 20.31 -19.54 5.40
CA ILE A 115 20.60 -18.55 6.47
C ILE A 115 19.32 -17.76 6.81
N GLY A 116 19.27 -17.19 7.99
CA GLY A 116 18.03 -16.62 8.50
C GLY A 116 17.10 -17.74 8.99
N VAL A 117 15.86 -17.77 8.49
CA VAL A 117 14.90 -18.80 8.84
C VAL A 117 15.27 -20.14 8.17
N GLN A 118 15.32 -21.21 8.96
CA GLN A 118 15.66 -22.54 8.49
C GLN A 118 14.43 -23.28 7.92
N VAL A 119 14.63 -24.32 7.08
CA VAL A 119 13.54 -25.06 6.44
C VAL A 119 12.59 -25.68 7.47
N ASP A 120 13.11 -26.27 8.53
CA ASP A 120 12.31 -26.86 9.61
C ASP A 120 11.53 -25.78 10.43
N ALA A 121 12.07 -24.59 10.54
CA ALA A 121 11.37 -23.46 11.14
C ALA A 121 10.21 -22.97 10.25
N ILE A 122 10.41 -22.95 8.91
CA ILE A 122 9.34 -22.65 7.95
C ILE A 122 8.22 -23.68 8.11
N GLU A 123 8.52 -24.97 8.12
CA GLU A 123 7.53 -26.05 8.28
C GLU A 123 6.76 -25.90 9.60
N ARG A 124 7.44 -25.72 10.73
CA ARG A 124 6.80 -25.54 12.05
C ARG A 124 5.93 -24.29 12.13
N GLY A 125 6.27 -23.23 11.42
CA GLY A 125 5.51 -21.98 11.42
C GLY A 125 4.31 -22.01 10.46
N GLU A 126 4.44 -22.63 9.30
CA GLU A 126 3.47 -22.60 8.22
C GLU A 126 2.52 -23.82 8.22
N ASP A 127 2.97 -25.01 8.66
CA ASP A 127 2.11 -26.17 8.81
C ASP A 127 1.23 -26.02 10.05
N ARG A 128 -0.08 -25.96 9.87
CA ARG A 128 -1.04 -25.75 10.97
C ARG A 128 -1.02 -26.84 12.03
N ILE A 129 -0.76 -28.08 11.63
CA ILE A 129 -0.77 -29.21 12.57
C ILE A 129 0.50 -29.15 13.41
N GLU A 130 1.64 -28.94 12.79
CA GLU A 130 2.93 -28.79 13.47
C GLU A 130 2.93 -27.55 14.38
N PHE A 131 2.36 -26.44 13.90
CA PHE A 131 2.20 -25.22 14.70
C PHE A 131 1.29 -25.48 15.92
N LYS A 132 0.18 -26.16 15.74
CA LYS A 132 -0.75 -26.54 16.84
C LYS A 132 -0.04 -27.41 17.88
N HIS A 133 0.68 -28.44 17.45
CA HIS A 133 1.44 -29.30 18.37
C HIS A 133 2.49 -28.50 19.15
N THR A 134 3.16 -27.58 18.47
CA THR A 134 4.13 -26.68 19.12
C THR A 134 3.46 -25.81 20.18
N MET A 135 2.32 -25.19 19.87
CA MET A 135 1.57 -24.36 20.81
C MET A 135 1.07 -25.17 22.02
N GLU A 136 0.53 -26.36 21.78
CA GLU A 136 0.11 -27.29 22.85
C GLU A 136 1.28 -27.64 23.79
N SER A 137 2.46 -27.89 23.26
CA SER A 137 3.66 -28.18 24.05
C SER A 137 4.14 -27.00 24.90
N LEU A 138 3.84 -25.77 24.49
CA LEU A 138 4.14 -24.53 25.21
C LEU A 138 3.05 -24.11 26.19
N GLY A 139 1.92 -24.79 26.18
CA GLY A 139 0.72 -24.39 26.93
C GLY A 139 0.12 -23.06 26.47
N ILE A 140 0.26 -22.74 25.18
CA ILE A 140 -0.28 -21.54 24.53
C ILE A 140 -1.57 -21.92 23.81
N GLU A 141 -2.66 -21.20 24.08
CA GLU A 141 -3.95 -21.48 23.46
C GLU A 141 -3.99 -21.07 21.99
N MET A 142 -4.61 -21.95 21.20
CA MET A 142 -5.13 -21.67 19.87
C MET A 142 -6.65 -21.78 19.88
N ALA A 143 -7.31 -21.33 18.83
CA ALA A 143 -8.73 -21.57 18.66
C ALA A 143 -9.03 -23.08 18.74
N ARG A 144 -10.02 -23.45 19.56
CA ARG A 144 -10.39 -24.86 19.73
C ARG A 144 -10.85 -25.41 18.40
N SER A 145 -10.25 -26.52 17.99
CA SER A 145 -10.51 -27.09 16.69
C SER A 145 -10.32 -28.61 16.68
N GLU A 146 -11.07 -29.27 15.83
CA GLU A 146 -10.92 -30.69 15.54
C GLU A 146 -11.01 -30.93 14.03
N VAL A 147 -10.38 -31.99 13.57
CA VAL A 147 -10.37 -32.37 12.14
C VAL A 147 -11.57 -33.25 11.84
N ALA A 148 -12.25 -32.98 10.73
CA ALA A 148 -13.34 -33.78 10.19
C ALA A 148 -12.99 -34.32 8.80
N TYR A 149 -13.30 -35.56 8.55
CA TYR A 149 -13.19 -36.26 7.27
C TYR A 149 -14.56 -36.53 6.62
N SER A 150 -15.63 -36.16 7.31
CA SER A 150 -16.99 -36.25 6.80
C SER A 150 -17.84 -35.09 7.33
N VAL A 151 -19.01 -34.89 6.70
CA VAL A 151 -20.00 -33.89 7.16
C VAL A 151 -20.54 -34.26 8.52
N GLU A 152 -20.75 -35.55 8.79
CA GLU A 152 -21.26 -36.10 10.07
C GLU A 152 -20.29 -35.79 11.21
N GLU A 153 -18.98 -36.00 10.99
CA GLU A 153 -17.94 -35.65 11.96
C GLU A 153 -17.90 -34.15 12.22
N ALA A 154 -17.98 -33.34 11.16
CA ALA A 154 -18.00 -31.88 11.29
C ALA A 154 -19.22 -31.38 12.08
N LEU A 155 -20.39 -31.97 11.90
CA LEU A 155 -21.58 -31.66 12.70
C LEU A 155 -21.38 -31.95 14.18
N ALA A 156 -20.82 -33.11 14.50
CA ALA A 156 -20.55 -33.51 15.89
C ALA A 156 -19.53 -32.56 16.57
N ILE A 157 -18.52 -32.14 15.84
CA ILE A 157 -17.52 -31.17 16.33
C ILE A 157 -18.15 -29.79 16.53
N ALA A 158 -18.96 -29.31 15.59
CA ALA A 158 -19.63 -28.02 15.69
C ALA A 158 -20.63 -27.97 16.86
N ASP A 159 -21.36 -29.08 17.13
CA ASP A 159 -22.24 -29.17 18.29
C ASP A 159 -21.48 -29.05 19.61
N LYS A 160 -20.26 -29.59 19.68
CA LYS A 160 -19.37 -29.51 20.83
C LYS A 160 -18.77 -28.11 21.02
N LEU A 161 -18.39 -27.46 19.92
CA LEU A 161 -17.77 -26.12 19.94
C LEU A 161 -18.81 -25.00 20.15
N GLY A 162 -20.00 -25.18 19.61
CA GLY A 162 -21.03 -24.15 19.52
C GLY A 162 -20.90 -23.29 18.26
N TYR A 163 -22.04 -22.94 17.66
CA TYR A 163 -22.09 -22.04 16.50
C TYR A 163 -21.90 -20.57 16.92
N PRO A 164 -21.31 -19.72 16.04
CA PRO A 164 -20.76 -20.04 14.73
C PRO A 164 -19.42 -20.79 14.81
N VAL A 165 -19.10 -21.58 13.77
CA VAL A 165 -17.81 -22.25 13.60
C VAL A 165 -17.19 -21.87 12.26
N VAL A 166 -15.87 -21.98 12.16
CA VAL A 166 -15.11 -21.75 10.95
C VAL A 166 -14.66 -23.08 10.36
N LEU A 167 -14.91 -23.28 9.08
CA LEU A 167 -14.44 -24.45 8.35
C LEU A 167 -13.22 -24.07 7.51
N ARG A 168 -12.15 -24.85 7.63
CA ARG A 168 -10.90 -24.65 6.88
C ARG A 168 -10.47 -25.95 6.22
N PRO A 169 -10.62 -26.07 4.90
CA PRO A 169 -10.10 -27.23 4.16
C PRO A 169 -8.57 -27.28 4.25
N ALA A 170 -8.03 -28.48 4.41
CA ALA A 170 -6.59 -28.64 4.44
C ALA A 170 -5.98 -28.55 3.03
N TYR A 171 -4.79 -27.93 2.94
CA TYR A 171 -4.00 -27.79 1.71
C TYR A 171 -4.74 -27.08 0.57
N THR A 172 -5.49 -26.01 0.90
CA THR A 172 -6.10 -25.12 -0.10
C THR A 172 -5.43 -23.75 -0.09
N MET A 173 -5.29 -23.13 -1.28
CA MET A 173 -4.78 -21.76 -1.38
C MET A 173 -5.88 -20.75 -1.07
N GLY A 174 -5.54 -19.68 -0.34
CA GLY A 174 -6.42 -18.54 -0.15
C GLY A 174 -7.73 -18.80 0.59
N GLY A 175 -7.86 -19.92 1.30
CA GLY A 175 -9.08 -20.27 2.05
C GLY A 175 -10.22 -20.80 1.17
N GLU A 176 -9.93 -21.30 -0.03
CA GLU A 176 -10.91 -21.87 -0.95
C GLU A 176 -11.68 -23.03 -0.31
N GLY A 177 -13.00 -23.03 -0.48
CA GLY A 177 -13.89 -24.06 0.05
C GLY A 177 -14.21 -23.95 1.55
N GLY A 178 -13.53 -23.05 2.29
CA GLY A 178 -13.80 -22.77 3.70
C GLY A 178 -14.80 -21.64 3.92
N GLY A 179 -15.06 -21.35 5.19
CA GLY A 179 -15.92 -20.22 5.57
C GLY A 179 -16.47 -20.30 6.97
N LEU A 180 -17.07 -19.21 7.39
CA LEU A 180 -17.81 -19.10 8.64
C LEU A 180 -19.24 -19.64 8.43
N VAL A 181 -19.71 -20.47 9.34
CA VAL A 181 -21.05 -21.08 9.30
C VAL A 181 -21.79 -20.86 10.62
N TYR A 182 -23.05 -20.47 10.53
CA TYR A 182 -23.86 -20.07 11.66
C TYR A 182 -24.86 -21.15 12.12
N ASN A 183 -25.07 -22.17 11.30
CA ASN A 183 -26.06 -23.21 11.55
C ASN A 183 -25.73 -24.51 10.82
N VAL A 184 -26.49 -25.56 11.15
CA VAL A 184 -26.33 -26.90 10.61
C VAL A 184 -26.43 -26.97 9.09
N GLU A 185 -27.37 -26.22 8.49
CA GLU A 185 -27.58 -26.29 7.02
C GLU A 185 -26.44 -25.63 6.25
N GLU A 186 -25.95 -24.50 6.75
CA GLU A 186 -24.74 -23.86 6.20
C GLU A 186 -23.51 -24.77 6.34
N LEU A 187 -23.37 -25.44 7.51
CA LEU A 187 -22.23 -26.31 7.75
C LEU A 187 -22.22 -27.47 6.76
N LYS A 188 -23.35 -28.15 6.52
CA LYS A 188 -23.44 -29.23 5.55
C LYS A 188 -22.94 -28.81 4.17
N THR A 189 -23.40 -27.64 3.69
CA THR A 189 -23.05 -27.12 2.38
C THR A 189 -21.58 -26.76 2.27
N VAL A 190 -21.07 -25.99 3.24
CA VAL A 190 -19.69 -25.52 3.23
C VAL A 190 -18.70 -26.65 3.49
N CYS A 191 -19.02 -27.58 4.42
CA CYS A 191 -18.19 -28.72 4.71
C CYS A 191 -18.04 -29.66 3.50
N ALA A 192 -19.15 -29.98 2.83
CA ALA A 192 -19.12 -30.83 1.63
C ALA A 192 -18.23 -30.21 0.53
N ARG A 193 -18.35 -28.91 0.30
CA ARG A 193 -17.50 -28.18 -0.62
C ARG A 193 -16.03 -28.17 -0.17
N GLY A 194 -15.78 -27.97 1.13
CA GLY A 194 -14.44 -27.97 1.70
C GLY A 194 -13.74 -29.33 1.59
N LEU A 195 -14.44 -30.39 1.88
CA LEU A 195 -13.92 -31.77 1.72
C LEU A 195 -13.57 -32.07 0.26
N GLN A 196 -14.36 -31.58 -0.68
CA GLN A 196 -14.11 -31.73 -2.11
C GLN A 196 -12.90 -30.89 -2.59
N ALA A 197 -12.73 -29.67 -2.04
CA ALA A 197 -11.62 -28.78 -2.36
C ALA A 197 -10.30 -29.23 -1.73
N SER A 198 -10.34 -29.95 -0.62
CA SER A 198 -9.14 -30.46 0.06
C SER A 198 -8.51 -31.61 -0.69
N MET A 199 -7.22 -31.51 -1.00
CA MET A 199 -6.47 -32.59 -1.66
C MET A 199 -6.38 -33.90 -0.84
N VAL A 200 -6.59 -33.81 0.47
CA VAL A 200 -6.57 -34.93 1.40
C VAL A 200 -7.93 -35.27 1.99
N GLY A 201 -9.01 -34.62 1.52
CA GLY A 201 -10.38 -34.88 1.98
C GLY A 201 -10.61 -34.52 3.46
N GLN A 202 -10.00 -33.44 3.94
CA GLN A 202 -9.95 -33.08 5.34
C GLN A 202 -10.38 -31.62 5.53
N VAL A 203 -11.22 -31.37 6.55
CA VAL A 203 -11.63 -30.01 6.94
C VAL A 203 -11.41 -29.86 8.46
N LEU A 204 -10.77 -28.76 8.85
CA LEU A 204 -10.68 -28.33 10.23
C LEU A 204 -11.96 -27.57 10.60
N VAL A 205 -12.62 -27.98 11.68
CA VAL A 205 -13.75 -27.29 12.29
C VAL A 205 -13.25 -26.56 13.52
N GLU A 206 -13.36 -25.23 13.52
CA GLU A 206 -12.71 -24.36 14.50
C GLU A 206 -13.74 -23.43 15.17
N GLU A 207 -13.58 -23.17 16.48
CA GLU A 207 -14.41 -22.17 17.16
C GLU A 207 -14.26 -20.80 16.50
N SER A 208 -15.36 -20.05 16.44
CA SER A 208 -15.31 -18.69 15.94
C SER A 208 -14.81 -17.74 17.02
N ILE A 209 -13.80 -16.97 16.67
CA ILE A 209 -13.27 -15.85 17.45
C ILE A 209 -13.69 -14.51 16.87
N LEU A 210 -14.78 -14.51 16.09
CA LEU A 210 -15.31 -13.33 15.43
C LEU A 210 -15.64 -12.24 16.47
N GLY A 211 -15.23 -11.02 16.18
CA GLY A 211 -15.46 -9.86 17.04
C GLY A 211 -14.49 -9.72 18.21
N TRP A 212 -13.53 -10.64 18.38
CA TRP A 212 -12.44 -10.47 19.34
C TRP A 212 -11.46 -9.38 18.85
N GLU A 213 -10.67 -8.86 19.77
CA GLU A 213 -9.59 -7.92 19.43
C GLU A 213 -8.48 -8.62 18.68
N GLU A 214 -8.00 -8.01 17.60
CA GLU A 214 -6.86 -8.52 16.83
C GLU A 214 -5.62 -7.67 17.13
N LEU A 215 -4.55 -8.33 17.55
CA LEU A 215 -3.32 -7.71 18.02
C LEU A 215 -2.11 -8.37 17.35
N GLU A 216 -1.09 -7.57 17.07
CA GLU A 216 0.12 -8.08 16.42
C GLU A 216 1.37 -7.60 17.17
N LEU A 217 2.36 -8.48 17.27
CA LEU A 217 3.68 -8.16 17.76
C LEU A 217 4.72 -8.45 16.67
N GLU A 218 5.54 -7.46 16.36
CA GLU A 218 6.72 -7.64 15.52
C GLU A 218 7.92 -7.94 16.43
N VAL A 219 8.44 -9.14 16.33
CA VAL A 219 9.53 -9.66 17.18
C VAL A 219 10.76 -9.92 16.33
N VAL A 220 11.93 -9.58 16.84
CA VAL A 220 13.22 -9.91 16.24
C VAL A 220 14.02 -10.78 17.20
N ARG A 221 14.52 -11.92 16.68
CA ARG A 221 15.33 -12.88 17.44
C ARG A 221 16.65 -13.15 16.73
N ASP A 222 17.75 -13.24 17.48
CA ASP A 222 19.05 -13.63 16.97
C ASP A 222 19.42 -15.09 17.34
N ALA A 223 20.58 -15.56 16.86
CA ALA A 223 21.06 -16.90 17.08
C ALA A 223 21.48 -17.20 18.55
N LYS A 224 21.73 -16.17 19.36
CA LYS A 224 21.98 -16.29 20.81
C LYS A 224 20.69 -16.32 21.63
N ASN A 225 19.54 -16.28 21.00
CA ASN A 225 18.24 -16.16 21.65
C ASN A 225 17.98 -14.80 22.33
N ASN A 226 18.69 -13.73 21.94
CA ASN A 226 18.26 -12.40 22.28
C ASN A 226 17.00 -12.07 21.49
N MET A 227 15.99 -11.51 22.14
CA MET A 227 14.72 -11.15 21.52
C MET A 227 14.30 -9.76 21.95
N ILE A 228 13.71 -9.04 21.01
CA ILE A 228 13.10 -7.73 21.22
C ILE A 228 11.75 -7.65 20.54
N THR A 229 10.85 -6.84 21.07
CA THR A 229 9.62 -6.45 20.42
C THR A 229 9.83 -5.10 19.78
N VAL A 230 9.75 -5.06 18.45
CA VAL A 230 9.92 -3.82 17.68
C VAL A 230 8.69 -2.94 17.79
N CYS A 231 7.52 -3.55 17.70
CA CYS A 231 6.26 -2.82 17.64
C CYS A 231 5.11 -3.64 18.20
N PHE A 232 4.21 -2.98 18.92
CA PHE A 232 2.92 -3.47 19.35
C PHE A 232 1.85 -2.81 18.50
N ILE A 233 1.10 -3.60 17.72
CA ILE A 233 0.08 -3.11 16.78
C ILE A 233 -1.29 -3.54 17.25
N GLU A 234 -2.21 -2.58 17.35
CA GLU A 234 -3.62 -2.81 17.63
C GLU A 234 -4.44 -2.61 16.36
N ASN A 235 -5.09 -3.68 15.90
CA ASN A 235 -6.06 -3.56 14.83
C ASN A 235 -7.35 -2.96 15.38
N ILE A 236 -7.86 -1.94 14.73
CA ILE A 236 -9.05 -1.20 15.19
C ILE A 236 -10.32 -1.95 14.78
N ASP A 237 -10.33 -2.55 13.61
CA ASP A 237 -11.37 -3.51 13.24
C ASP A 237 -11.16 -4.80 14.02
N PRO A 238 -12.26 -5.42 14.50
CA PRO A 238 -12.20 -6.70 15.18
C PRO A 238 -11.91 -7.85 14.21
N LEU A 239 -11.58 -9.00 14.75
CA LEU A 239 -11.48 -10.25 13.97
C LEU A 239 -12.74 -10.51 13.16
N GLY A 240 -12.54 -10.88 11.91
CA GLY A 240 -13.56 -11.00 10.87
C GLY A 240 -13.27 -10.12 9.66
N VAL A 241 -12.51 -9.04 9.85
CA VAL A 241 -11.86 -8.27 8.79
C VAL A 241 -10.38 -8.65 8.78
N HIS A 242 -9.85 -9.02 7.62
CA HIS A 242 -8.43 -9.39 7.50
C HIS A 242 -7.52 -8.25 7.98
N THR A 243 -6.44 -8.57 8.67
CA THR A 243 -5.51 -7.56 9.21
C THR A 243 -4.97 -6.59 8.15
N GLY A 244 -4.75 -7.05 6.91
CA GLY A 244 -4.37 -6.19 5.78
C GLY A 244 -5.45 -5.19 5.35
N ASP A 245 -6.72 -5.48 5.61
CA ASP A 245 -7.86 -4.62 5.32
C ASP A 245 -8.28 -3.76 6.52
N SER A 246 -7.82 -4.12 7.72
CA SER A 246 -8.06 -3.37 8.94
C SER A 246 -7.22 -2.10 8.96
N PHE A 247 -7.77 -1.02 9.49
CA PHE A 247 -6.88 0.05 9.91
C PHE A 247 -6.38 -0.24 11.33
N CYS A 248 -5.16 0.21 11.63
CA CYS A 248 -4.51 -0.12 12.89
C CYS A 248 -3.73 1.06 13.46
N SER A 249 -3.43 0.97 14.74
CA SER A 249 -2.58 1.92 15.45
C SER A 249 -1.31 1.25 15.99
N ALA A 250 -0.26 2.02 16.02
CA ALA A 250 0.98 1.73 16.73
C ALA A 250 1.42 2.99 17.50
N PRO A 251 1.66 2.89 18.83
CA PRO A 251 1.50 1.72 19.68
C PRO A 251 0.04 1.30 19.90
N MET A 252 -0.17 0.19 20.61
CA MET A 252 -1.50 -0.18 21.13
C MET A 252 -2.02 0.91 22.07
N LEU A 253 -3.23 1.40 21.82
CA LEU A 253 -3.82 2.53 22.55
C LEU A 253 -4.78 2.11 23.64
N THR A 254 -5.47 0.97 23.48
CA THR A 254 -6.56 0.55 24.37
C THR A 254 -6.26 -0.77 25.10
N ILE A 255 -5.13 -1.39 24.82
CA ILE A 255 -4.70 -2.63 25.45
C ILE A 255 -3.84 -2.31 26.68
N SER A 256 -4.17 -2.91 27.81
CA SER A 256 -3.43 -2.70 29.06
C SER A 256 -1.97 -3.17 28.95
N GLU A 257 -1.08 -2.54 29.70
CA GLU A 257 0.33 -2.95 29.76
C GLU A 257 0.49 -4.41 30.24
N GLU A 258 -0.40 -4.87 31.11
CA GLU A 258 -0.40 -6.25 31.59
C GLU A 258 -0.66 -7.24 30.44
N VAL A 259 -1.67 -6.98 29.60
CA VAL A 259 -1.96 -7.80 28.43
C VAL A 259 -0.82 -7.73 27.42
N GLN A 260 -0.30 -6.54 27.12
CA GLN A 260 0.82 -6.38 26.21
C GLN A 260 2.05 -7.19 26.64
N LYS A 261 2.39 -7.11 27.94
CA LYS A 261 3.50 -7.88 28.52
C LYS A 261 3.26 -9.38 28.45
N ARG A 262 2.07 -9.83 28.77
CA ARG A 262 1.66 -11.24 28.67
C ARG A 262 1.78 -11.77 27.24
N LEU A 263 1.30 -11.02 26.25
CA LEU A 263 1.44 -11.38 24.83
C LEU A 263 2.90 -11.41 24.39
N GLN A 264 3.72 -10.46 24.85
CA GLN A 264 5.16 -10.44 24.57
C GLN A 264 5.86 -11.69 25.11
N GLU A 265 5.62 -12.05 26.37
CA GLU A 265 6.21 -13.24 26.98
C GLU A 265 5.80 -14.52 26.25
N LYS A 266 4.53 -14.64 25.84
CA LYS A 266 4.04 -15.78 25.04
C LYS A 266 4.66 -15.77 23.63
N SER A 267 4.73 -14.61 22.98
CA SER A 267 5.36 -14.47 21.66
C SER A 267 6.82 -14.89 21.65
N TYR A 268 7.57 -14.51 22.68
CA TYR A 268 8.97 -14.93 22.80
C TYR A 268 9.12 -16.45 22.92
N LYS A 269 8.27 -17.11 23.69
CA LYS A 269 8.24 -18.59 23.77
C LYS A 269 7.96 -19.23 22.40
N ILE A 270 7.02 -18.66 21.64
CA ILE A 270 6.68 -19.15 20.29
C ILE A 270 7.87 -18.98 19.35
N VAL A 271 8.42 -17.78 19.28
CA VAL A 271 9.54 -17.47 18.38
C VAL A 271 10.79 -18.29 18.69
N GLU A 272 11.05 -18.54 19.98
CA GLU A 272 12.11 -19.45 20.43
C GLU A 272 11.85 -20.90 19.99
N ALA A 273 10.64 -21.42 20.21
CA ALA A 273 10.28 -22.80 19.84
C ALA A 273 10.30 -23.04 18.32
N ILE A 274 9.89 -22.06 17.54
CA ILE A 274 9.95 -22.11 16.07
C ILE A 274 11.39 -21.93 15.59
N GLN A 275 12.26 -21.27 16.36
CA GLN A 275 13.66 -20.99 16.02
C GLN A 275 13.84 -20.02 14.86
N VAL A 276 12.99 -18.99 14.77
CA VAL A 276 13.15 -17.92 13.77
C VAL A 276 14.42 -17.12 14.09
N ILE A 277 15.22 -16.80 13.08
CA ILE A 277 16.31 -15.84 13.14
C ILE A 277 15.94 -14.67 12.22
N GLY A 278 15.88 -13.48 12.80
CA GLY A 278 15.40 -12.26 12.14
C GLY A 278 14.03 -11.85 12.61
N GLY A 279 13.35 -11.03 11.80
CA GLY A 279 12.00 -10.52 12.08
C GLY A 279 10.91 -11.54 11.85
N THR A 280 9.90 -11.48 12.69
CA THR A 280 8.69 -12.30 12.58
C THR A 280 7.50 -11.56 13.15
N ASN A 281 6.33 -11.82 12.57
CA ASN A 281 5.05 -11.30 13.05
C ASN A 281 4.29 -12.39 13.80
N VAL A 282 3.79 -12.08 14.99
CA VAL A 282 2.93 -12.96 15.77
C VAL A 282 1.57 -12.31 15.93
N GLN A 283 0.52 -13.00 15.46
CA GLN A 283 -0.86 -12.51 15.48
C GLN A 283 -1.65 -13.14 16.61
N TRP A 284 -2.36 -12.31 17.35
CA TRP A 284 -3.12 -12.67 18.54
C TRP A 284 -4.59 -12.25 18.43
N ALA A 285 -5.45 -13.09 19.00
CA ALA A 285 -6.81 -12.74 19.35
C ALA A 285 -6.92 -12.58 20.87
N HIS A 286 -7.54 -11.50 21.31
CA HIS A 286 -7.83 -11.27 22.74
C HIS A 286 -9.32 -11.04 22.94
N ASP A 287 -9.91 -11.74 23.90
CA ASP A 287 -11.28 -11.52 24.34
C ASP A 287 -11.28 -10.74 25.66
N PRO A 288 -11.62 -9.44 25.65
CA PRO A 288 -11.64 -8.63 26.87
C PRO A 288 -12.69 -9.06 27.90
N LYS A 289 -13.70 -9.90 27.49
CA LYS A 289 -14.74 -10.39 28.40
C LYS A 289 -14.26 -11.55 29.26
N THR A 290 -13.47 -12.43 28.69
CA THR A 290 -12.98 -13.64 29.36
C THR A 290 -11.49 -13.57 29.69
N ASP A 291 -10.79 -12.52 29.26
CA ASP A 291 -9.34 -12.32 29.35
C ASP A 291 -8.54 -13.48 28.71
N ARG A 292 -9.09 -14.09 27.68
CA ARG A 292 -8.51 -15.18 26.91
C ARG A 292 -7.63 -14.64 25.78
N ASP A 293 -6.40 -15.14 25.66
CA ASP A 293 -5.50 -14.84 24.54
C ASP A 293 -5.29 -16.10 23.71
N ILE A 294 -5.53 -15.99 22.42
CA ILE A 294 -5.33 -17.06 21.44
C ILE A 294 -4.31 -16.60 20.40
N VAL A 295 -3.28 -17.41 20.15
CA VAL A 295 -2.42 -17.17 19.00
C VAL A 295 -3.11 -17.63 17.72
N ILE A 296 -3.11 -16.75 16.70
CA ILE A 296 -3.72 -17.03 15.40
C ILE A 296 -2.70 -17.70 14.49
N GLU A 297 -1.56 -17.05 14.29
CA GLU A 297 -0.48 -17.52 13.43
C GLU A 297 0.83 -16.80 13.73
N ILE A 298 1.90 -17.35 13.18
CA ILE A 298 3.21 -16.71 13.08
C ILE A 298 3.61 -16.61 11.62
N ASN A 299 4.19 -15.49 11.24
CA ASN A 299 4.81 -15.32 9.93
C ASN A 299 6.32 -15.30 10.12
N PRO A 300 7.07 -16.40 9.87
CA PRO A 300 8.51 -16.50 10.13
C PRO A 300 9.33 -15.79 9.04
N ARG A 301 8.93 -14.62 8.66
CA ARG A 301 9.47 -13.80 7.57
C ARG A 301 9.11 -12.35 7.80
N THR A 302 9.73 -11.45 7.06
CA THR A 302 9.20 -10.10 6.90
C THR A 302 7.82 -10.14 6.25
N SER A 303 6.96 -9.24 6.65
CA SER A 303 5.58 -9.16 6.21
C SER A 303 5.21 -7.70 5.94
N ARG A 304 3.98 -7.47 5.52
CA ARG A 304 3.43 -6.12 5.35
C ARG A 304 3.46 -5.34 6.68
N SER A 305 3.09 -5.97 7.78
CA SER A 305 3.18 -5.38 9.10
C SER A 305 4.62 -5.09 9.54
N SER A 306 5.61 -5.86 9.08
CA SER A 306 7.02 -5.57 9.32
C SER A 306 7.48 -4.28 8.63
N ALA A 307 7.02 -4.01 7.41
CA ALA A 307 7.29 -2.74 6.72
C ALA A 307 6.65 -1.56 7.48
N LEU A 308 5.38 -1.71 7.85
CA LEU A 308 4.68 -0.74 8.69
C LEU A 308 5.42 -0.49 10.01
N ALA A 309 5.73 -1.55 10.76
CA ALA A 309 6.41 -1.46 12.05
C ALA A 309 7.78 -0.78 11.94
N SER A 310 8.53 -1.08 10.88
CA SER A 310 9.83 -0.44 10.61
C SER A 310 9.69 1.07 10.44
N LYS A 311 8.69 1.51 9.68
CA LYS A 311 8.44 2.95 9.45
C LYS A 311 7.75 3.62 10.63
N ALA A 312 6.96 2.87 11.41
CA ALA A 312 6.31 3.41 12.61
C ALA A 312 7.30 3.68 13.75
N THR A 313 8.33 2.86 13.88
CA THR A 313 9.26 2.90 15.03
C THR A 313 10.67 3.38 14.69
N GLY A 314 11.01 3.45 13.40
CA GLY A 314 12.38 3.70 12.97
C GLY A 314 13.31 2.49 13.12
N PHE A 315 12.77 1.30 13.40
CA PHE A 315 13.57 0.08 13.52
C PHE A 315 13.59 -0.67 12.17
N PRO A 316 14.73 -0.74 11.45
CA PRO A 316 14.78 -1.31 10.10
C PRO A 316 14.83 -2.85 10.17
N ILE A 317 13.66 -3.49 10.33
CA ILE A 317 13.54 -4.95 10.54
C ILE A 317 14.23 -5.75 9.43
N ALA A 318 14.05 -5.39 8.17
CA ALA A 318 14.63 -6.14 7.05
C ALA A 318 16.16 -6.05 7.04
N LEU A 319 16.72 -4.86 7.25
CA LEU A 319 18.17 -4.65 7.36
C LEU A 319 18.77 -5.46 8.53
N VAL A 320 18.15 -5.37 9.70
CA VAL A 320 18.61 -6.09 10.89
C VAL A 320 18.48 -7.60 10.69
N SER A 321 17.37 -8.08 10.11
CA SER A 321 17.18 -9.50 9.79
C SER A 321 18.28 -10.05 8.89
N ALA A 322 18.68 -9.29 7.85
CA ALA A 322 19.79 -9.68 6.98
C ALA A 322 21.13 -9.74 7.74
N MET A 323 21.40 -8.79 8.64
CA MET A 323 22.60 -8.82 9.49
C MET A 323 22.61 -10.03 10.42
N LEU A 324 21.47 -10.34 11.06
CA LEU A 324 21.36 -11.50 11.95
C LEU A 324 21.52 -12.83 11.19
N ALA A 325 21.04 -12.92 9.96
CA ALA A 325 21.21 -14.08 9.10
C ALA A 325 22.70 -14.39 8.82
N THR A 326 23.56 -13.38 8.84
CA THR A 326 25.01 -13.54 8.67
C THR A 326 25.76 -13.93 9.94
N GLY A 327 25.05 -14.22 11.03
CA GLY A 327 25.62 -14.62 12.31
C GLY A 327 25.93 -13.48 13.29
N MET A 328 25.57 -12.24 12.93
CA MET A 328 25.59 -11.15 13.91
C MET A 328 24.48 -11.36 14.96
N THR A 329 24.64 -10.73 16.10
CA THR A 329 23.68 -10.79 17.20
C THR A 329 23.25 -9.39 17.61
N LEU A 330 22.09 -9.26 18.24
CA LEU A 330 21.51 -7.96 18.61
C LEU A 330 22.44 -7.15 19.54
N ASP A 331 23.20 -7.83 20.40
CA ASP A 331 24.20 -7.23 21.29
C ASP A 331 25.47 -6.74 20.57
N GLU A 332 25.61 -7.02 19.28
CA GLU A 332 26.70 -6.54 18.41
C GLU A 332 26.30 -5.36 17.52
N ILE A 333 25.00 -5.05 17.43
CA ILE A 333 24.48 -3.99 16.54
C ILE A 333 24.15 -2.75 17.38
N PRO A 334 24.71 -1.57 17.06
CA PRO A 334 24.46 -0.36 17.81
C PRO A 334 22.99 0.08 17.77
N CYS A 335 22.50 0.65 18.85
CA CYS A 335 21.18 1.26 18.95
C CYS A 335 21.31 2.75 19.25
N GLY A 336 21.07 3.62 18.23
CA GLY A 336 21.22 5.05 18.40
C GLY A 336 22.66 5.46 18.75
N LYS A 337 22.79 6.47 19.61
CA LYS A 337 24.11 6.98 20.06
C LYS A 337 24.74 6.19 21.19
N SER A 338 23.99 5.38 21.89
CA SER A 338 24.45 4.58 23.02
C SER A 338 23.62 3.31 23.20
N GLY A 339 24.26 2.19 23.48
CA GLY A 339 23.63 0.90 23.65
C GLY A 339 23.62 0.04 22.40
N THR A 340 23.02 -1.11 22.50
CA THR A 340 22.90 -2.13 21.45
C THR A 340 21.45 -2.58 21.29
N LEU A 341 21.14 -3.22 20.14
CA LEU A 341 19.76 -3.56 19.81
C LEU A 341 19.08 -4.57 20.74
N ASP A 342 19.85 -5.37 21.48
CA ASP A 342 19.32 -6.28 22.50
C ASP A 342 18.60 -5.56 23.65
N GLN A 343 18.85 -4.26 23.81
CA GLN A 343 18.21 -3.39 24.81
C GLN A 343 17.13 -2.50 24.23
N TYR A 344 16.77 -2.69 22.96
CA TYR A 344 15.75 -1.87 22.29
C TYR A 344 14.39 -2.01 22.95
N VAL A 345 13.73 -0.89 23.17
CA VAL A 345 12.32 -0.79 23.59
C VAL A 345 11.65 0.28 22.72
N PRO A 346 10.46 0.02 22.16
CA PRO A 346 9.71 1.05 21.44
C PRO A 346 9.38 2.22 22.37
N SER A 347 9.77 3.44 22.00
CA SER A 347 9.70 4.62 22.87
C SER A 347 9.22 5.90 22.16
N GLY A 348 8.59 5.78 21.01
CA GLY A 348 8.07 6.94 20.27
C GLY A 348 6.93 7.64 21.03
N ASP A 349 7.03 8.96 21.18
CA ASP A 349 5.96 9.81 21.74
C ASP A 349 5.06 10.36 20.63
N TYR A 350 4.49 9.47 19.86
CA TYR A 350 3.59 9.76 18.75
C TYR A 350 2.70 8.55 18.47
N ILE A 351 1.65 8.79 17.71
CA ILE A 351 0.70 7.76 17.27
C ILE A 351 0.82 7.59 15.75
N VAL A 352 0.91 6.34 15.34
CA VAL A 352 0.89 5.95 13.94
C VAL A 352 -0.44 5.30 13.61
N ILE A 353 -1.07 5.74 12.51
CA ILE A 353 -2.28 5.12 11.95
C ILE A 353 -1.95 4.59 10.56
N LYS A 354 -2.24 3.32 10.33
CA LYS A 354 -2.27 2.70 9.02
C LYS A 354 -3.70 2.60 8.52
N PHE A 355 -3.94 2.98 7.27
CA PHE A 355 -5.24 2.85 6.62
C PHE A 355 -5.08 2.14 5.28
N ALA A 356 -5.90 1.13 5.02
CA ALA A 356 -5.87 0.36 3.78
C ALA A 356 -6.48 1.13 2.59
N ARG A 357 -5.95 0.88 1.39
CA ARG A 357 -6.48 1.38 0.12
C ARG A 357 -7.05 0.22 -0.69
N TRP A 358 -8.30 0.35 -1.11
CA TRP A 358 -8.99 -0.63 -1.96
C TRP A 358 -9.23 -0.06 -3.35
N ALA A 359 -9.57 -0.94 -4.28
CA ALA A 359 -9.85 -0.60 -5.67
C ALA A 359 -11.19 -1.18 -6.17
N PHE A 360 -12.18 -1.34 -5.28
CA PHE A 360 -13.50 -1.85 -5.66
C PHE A 360 -14.15 -1.07 -6.79
N GLU A 361 -13.88 0.24 -6.85
CA GLU A 361 -14.37 1.14 -7.89
C GLU A 361 -13.85 0.83 -9.30
N LYS A 362 -12.78 0.06 -9.41
CA LYS A 362 -12.18 -0.32 -10.71
C LYS A 362 -12.89 -1.53 -11.34
N PHE A 363 -13.56 -2.34 -10.54
CA PHE A 363 -14.17 -3.59 -11.00
C PHE A 363 -15.68 -3.46 -11.04
N LYS A 364 -16.26 -3.43 -12.26
CA LYS A 364 -17.71 -3.38 -12.46
C LYS A 364 -18.36 -4.66 -11.91
N GLY A 365 -19.28 -4.50 -10.96
CA GLY A 365 -19.96 -5.62 -10.32
C GLY A 365 -19.24 -6.25 -9.12
N ALA A 366 -18.07 -5.75 -8.73
CA ALA A 366 -17.43 -6.20 -7.49
C ALA A 366 -18.21 -5.72 -6.28
N GLU A 367 -18.47 -6.63 -5.35
CA GLU A 367 -19.13 -6.33 -4.08
C GLU A 367 -18.11 -5.74 -3.09
N ASP A 368 -18.38 -4.52 -2.62
CA ASP A 368 -17.60 -3.90 -1.54
C ASP A 368 -17.97 -4.53 -0.19
N LYS A 369 -17.32 -5.64 0.09
CA LYS A 369 -17.48 -6.40 1.33
C LYS A 369 -16.13 -6.89 1.82
N LEU A 370 -15.79 -6.55 3.05
CA LEU A 370 -14.59 -7.01 3.72
C LEU A 370 -14.87 -8.31 4.49
N GLY A 371 -13.83 -9.09 4.70
CA GLY A 371 -13.93 -10.38 5.37
C GLY A 371 -12.56 -10.92 5.75
N THR A 372 -12.47 -12.22 5.95
CA THR A 372 -11.23 -12.89 6.36
C THR A 372 -10.17 -12.98 5.26
N GLN A 373 -10.55 -12.71 4.02
CA GLN A 373 -9.63 -12.65 2.88
C GLN A 373 -9.25 -11.21 2.58
N MET A 374 -7.94 -10.95 2.43
CA MET A 374 -7.43 -9.63 2.12
C MET A 374 -7.88 -9.13 0.75
N LYS A 375 -8.28 -7.86 0.67
CA LYS A 375 -8.73 -7.18 -0.55
C LYS A 375 -8.03 -5.84 -0.82
N ALA A 376 -7.27 -5.34 0.16
CA ALA A 376 -6.52 -4.10 0.02
C ALA A 376 -5.40 -4.25 -1.02
N VAL A 377 -5.23 -3.23 -1.84
CA VAL A 377 -4.20 -3.15 -2.89
C VAL A 377 -3.00 -2.27 -2.48
N GLY A 378 -3.15 -1.51 -1.42
CA GLY A 378 -2.12 -0.64 -0.87
C GLY A 378 -2.53 -0.11 0.50
N GLU A 379 -1.67 0.71 1.07
CA GLU A 379 -1.93 1.34 2.36
C GLU A 379 -1.22 2.69 2.49
N VAL A 380 -1.68 3.49 3.43
CA VAL A 380 -1.03 4.71 3.88
C VAL A 380 -0.68 4.60 5.35
N MET A 381 0.34 5.31 5.75
CA MET A 381 0.71 5.50 7.14
C MET A 381 0.76 7.00 7.45
N SER A 382 0.26 7.38 8.59
CA SER A 382 0.32 8.75 9.09
C SER A 382 0.83 8.77 10.53
N ILE A 383 1.52 9.84 10.89
CA ILE A 383 2.09 10.05 12.22
C ILE A 383 1.55 11.36 12.78
N GLY A 384 1.11 11.33 14.02
CA GLY A 384 0.63 12.50 14.74
C GLY A 384 0.87 12.39 16.25
N LYS A 385 0.67 13.46 16.99
CA LYS A 385 0.78 13.46 18.46
C LYS A 385 -0.48 12.96 19.15
N THR A 386 -1.62 13.01 18.46
CA THR A 386 -2.89 12.49 18.94
C THR A 386 -3.50 11.53 17.93
N TYR A 387 -4.41 10.67 18.41
CA TYR A 387 -5.16 9.77 17.53
C TYR A 387 -5.95 10.54 16.46
N LYS A 388 -6.66 11.59 16.84
CA LYS A 388 -7.47 12.42 15.91
C LYS A 388 -6.60 13.02 14.80
N GLU A 389 -5.46 13.62 15.16
CA GLU A 389 -4.52 14.18 14.19
C GLU A 389 -4.00 13.14 13.21
N ALA A 390 -3.49 12.00 13.73
CA ALA A 390 -2.97 10.92 12.91
C ALA A 390 -4.07 10.29 12.02
N PHE A 391 -5.28 10.10 12.56
CA PHE A 391 -6.40 9.53 11.83
C PHE A 391 -6.86 10.42 10.66
N GLN A 392 -7.01 11.71 10.89
CA GLN A 392 -7.39 12.65 9.82
C GLN A 392 -6.28 12.80 8.76
N LYS A 393 -5.01 12.76 9.17
CA LYS A 393 -3.89 12.66 8.20
C LYS A 393 -3.99 11.42 7.33
N ALA A 394 -4.32 10.26 7.91
CA ALA A 394 -4.50 9.03 7.15
C ALA A 394 -5.63 9.17 6.11
N ILE A 395 -6.75 9.78 6.49
CA ILE A 395 -7.88 10.00 5.57
C ILE A 395 -7.45 10.82 4.35
N ARG A 396 -6.77 11.95 4.55
CA ARG A 396 -6.35 12.79 3.42
C ARG A 396 -5.19 12.19 2.61
N SER A 397 -4.47 11.22 3.17
CA SER A 397 -3.42 10.47 2.47
C SER A 397 -3.95 9.39 1.50
N LEU A 398 -5.21 8.96 1.65
CA LEU A 398 -5.81 7.91 0.81
C LEU A 398 -6.03 8.30 -0.65
N GLU A 399 -5.96 9.60 -0.97
CA GLU A 399 -6.13 10.13 -2.33
C GLU A 399 -7.44 9.71 -3.01
N ARG A 400 -8.51 9.82 -2.25
CA ARG A 400 -9.88 9.54 -2.71
C ARG A 400 -10.69 10.81 -2.98
N GLY A 401 -10.03 11.96 -3.08
CA GLY A 401 -10.67 13.27 -3.18
C GLY A 401 -11.36 13.71 -1.89
N ARG A 402 -10.93 13.17 -0.73
CA ARG A 402 -11.48 13.48 0.58
C ARG A 402 -10.41 13.97 1.52
N TYR A 403 -10.71 15.03 2.23
CA TYR A 403 -9.82 15.67 3.17
C TYR A 403 -10.32 15.57 4.62
N GLY A 404 -11.50 14.97 4.81
CA GLY A 404 -12.12 14.67 6.09
C GLY A 404 -13.12 13.53 5.98
N LEU A 405 -13.78 13.21 7.09
CA LEU A 405 -14.68 12.05 7.21
C LEU A 405 -16.12 12.34 6.79
N GLY A 406 -16.58 13.57 6.97
CA GLY A 406 -17.97 13.94 6.73
C GLY A 406 -18.31 14.16 5.26
N HIS A 407 -19.58 14.19 4.98
CA HIS A 407 -20.16 14.48 3.66
C HIS A 407 -19.65 13.57 2.54
N ALA A 408 -19.31 12.30 2.89
CA ALA A 408 -18.87 11.32 1.96
C ALA A 408 -20.03 10.74 1.14
N LYS A 409 -19.89 10.68 -0.18
CA LYS A 409 -20.93 10.17 -1.10
C LYS A 409 -22.30 10.82 -0.81
N ASP A 410 -23.34 9.99 -0.65
CA ASP A 410 -24.71 10.40 -0.30
C ASP A 410 -25.10 10.01 1.14
N PHE A 411 -24.11 9.71 1.99
CA PHE A 411 -24.36 9.23 3.36
C PHE A 411 -25.05 10.30 4.24
N ASP A 412 -24.77 11.57 3.99
CA ASP A 412 -25.41 12.69 4.64
C ASP A 412 -26.93 12.77 4.36
N LYS A 413 -27.40 12.20 3.26
CA LYS A 413 -28.81 12.14 2.86
C LYS A 413 -29.56 10.96 3.49
N LYS A 414 -28.83 9.99 4.05
CA LYS A 414 -29.40 8.79 4.64
C LYS A 414 -29.87 9.04 6.09
N THR A 415 -30.87 8.29 6.47
CA THR A 415 -31.35 8.28 7.85
C THR A 415 -30.40 7.47 8.76
N LYS A 416 -30.45 7.72 10.07
CA LYS A 416 -29.74 6.91 11.08
C LYS A 416 -29.97 5.42 10.87
N LYS A 417 -31.25 5.02 10.66
CA LYS A 417 -31.62 3.60 10.47
C LYS A 417 -30.96 2.97 9.24
N GLU A 418 -30.93 3.68 8.13
CA GLU A 418 -30.26 3.22 6.90
C GLU A 418 -28.75 3.09 7.09
N LEU A 419 -28.11 4.07 7.72
CA LEU A 419 -26.67 4.04 7.99
C LEU A 419 -26.31 2.87 8.94
N LEU A 420 -27.06 2.66 10.00
CA LEU A 420 -26.84 1.53 10.90
C LEU A 420 -27.05 0.19 10.20
N ALA A 421 -28.04 0.08 9.31
CA ALA A 421 -28.24 -1.13 8.51
C ALA A 421 -27.05 -1.45 7.59
N MET A 422 -26.40 -0.43 7.04
CA MET A 422 -25.20 -0.58 6.19
C MET A 422 -23.98 -1.09 6.97
N LEU A 423 -23.95 -0.94 8.29
CA LEU A 423 -22.80 -1.34 9.11
C LEU A 423 -22.85 -2.81 9.57
N HIS A 424 -23.91 -3.56 9.27
CA HIS A 424 -23.98 -5.00 9.55
C HIS A 424 -22.92 -5.82 8.81
N VAL A 425 -22.51 -5.34 7.65
CA VAL A 425 -21.44 -5.94 6.84
C VAL A 425 -20.30 -4.92 6.71
N PRO A 426 -19.07 -5.28 7.08
CA PRO A 426 -17.95 -4.38 6.94
C PRO A 426 -17.65 -4.10 5.45
N THR A 427 -17.49 -2.83 5.13
CA THR A 427 -17.16 -2.34 3.77
C THR A 427 -15.96 -1.39 3.83
N SER A 428 -15.40 -1.07 2.68
CA SER A 428 -14.34 -0.05 2.58
C SER A 428 -14.79 1.35 3.01
N GLU A 429 -16.08 1.60 3.09
CA GLU A 429 -16.69 2.89 3.44
C GLU A 429 -17.13 2.99 4.90
N ARG A 430 -16.96 1.93 5.70
CA ARG A 430 -17.53 1.83 7.05
C ARG A 430 -17.17 3.00 7.98
N GLN A 431 -15.97 3.58 7.85
CA GLN A 431 -15.56 4.70 8.69
C GLN A 431 -16.38 5.97 8.39
N PHE A 432 -16.64 6.22 7.11
CA PHE A 432 -17.45 7.34 6.66
C PHE A 432 -18.92 7.16 7.01
N ILE A 433 -19.43 5.93 6.94
CA ILE A 433 -20.80 5.58 7.34
C ILE A 433 -20.98 5.77 8.86
N MET A 434 -20.01 5.32 9.67
CA MET A 434 -20.02 5.52 11.12
C MET A 434 -20.02 7.00 11.49
N TYR A 435 -19.21 7.80 10.79
CA TYR A 435 -19.14 9.24 11.01
C TYR A 435 -20.50 9.94 10.80
N GLU A 436 -21.17 9.64 9.70
CA GLU A 436 -22.51 10.18 9.42
C GLU A 436 -23.59 9.59 10.37
N ALA A 437 -23.47 8.34 10.76
CA ALA A 437 -24.38 7.75 11.76
C ALA A 437 -24.29 8.50 13.10
N LEU A 438 -23.07 8.85 13.54
CA LEU A 438 -22.87 9.67 14.75
C LEU A 438 -23.50 11.06 14.59
N ARG A 439 -23.32 11.69 13.43
CA ARG A 439 -23.97 12.98 13.10
C ARG A 439 -25.50 12.90 13.18
N LYS A 440 -26.08 11.77 12.77
CA LYS A 440 -27.53 11.51 12.83
C LYS A 440 -28.01 11.01 14.21
N GLY A 441 -27.16 11.07 15.25
CA GLY A 441 -27.49 10.73 16.62
C GLY A 441 -27.36 9.25 16.98
N ALA A 442 -26.56 8.48 16.26
CA ALA A 442 -26.16 7.15 16.72
C ALA A 442 -25.29 7.29 17.98
N THR A 443 -25.43 6.36 18.90
CA THR A 443 -24.60 6.33 20.11
C THR A 443 -23.35 5.51 19.89
N VAL A 444 -22.33 5.73 20.73
CA VAL A 444 -21.11 4.94 20.73
C VAL A 444 -21.42 3.46 20.96
N ASP A 445 -22.37 3.16 21.88
CA ASP A 445 -22.78 1.79 22.16
C ASP A 445 -23.48 1.11 20.97
N GLU A 446 -24.36 1.83 20.27
CA GLU A 446 -25.01 1.30 19.04
C GLU A 446 -23.97 0.90 17.99
N LEU A 447 -22.98 1.75 17.76
CA LEU A 447 -21.92 1.47 16.79
C LEU A 447 -21.00 0.34 17.27
N PHE A 448 -20.65 0.29 18.55
CA PHE A 448 -19.87 -0.80 19.12
C PHE A 448 -20.60 -2.15 18.97
N GLU A 449 -21.90 -2.22 19.27
CA GLU A 449 -22.65 -3.46 19.14
C GLU A 449 -22.71 -3.97 17.69
N LEU A 450 -22.78 -3.08 16.72
CA LEU A 450 -22.80 -3.43 15.29
C LEU A 450 -21.43 -3.81 14.74
N THR A 451 -20.40 -3.04 15.06
CA THR A 451 -19.09 -3.13 14.41
C THR A 451 -18.04 -3.86 15.24
N LYS A 452 -18.26 -3.93 16.56
CA LYS A 452 -17.27 -4.37 17.56
C LYS A 452 -15.98 -3.54 17.57
N ILE A 453 -15.94 -2.41 16.86
CA ILE A 453 -14.89 -1.42 17.00
C ILE A 453 -15.01 -0.81 18.39
N LYS A 454 -13.90 -0.68 19.11
CA LYS A 454 -13.91 -0.29 20.51
C LYS A 454 -14.46 1.12 20.75
N HIS A 455 -15.08 1.29 21.90
CA HIS A 455 -15.64 2.56 22.37
C HIS A 455 -14.65 3.72 22.26
N TYR A 456 -13.38 3.51 22.60
CA TYR A 456 -12.36 4.55 22.50
C TYR A 456 -12.29 5.16 21.09
N PHE A 457 -12.19 4.34 20.06
CA PHE A 457 -12.05 4.81 18.68
C PHE A 457 -13.32 5.47 18.16
N ILE A 458 -14.48 4.93 18.52
CA ILE A 458 -15.78 5.51 18.18
C ILE A 458 -15.97 6.85 18.91
N GLN A 459 -15.55 6.94 20.17
CA GLN A 459 -15.62 8.17 20.94
C GLN A 459 -14.74 9.29 20.32
N GLN A 460 -13.52 8.95 19.87
CA GLN A 460 -12.65 9.89 19.15
C GLN A 460 -13.35 10.41 17.87
N MET A 461 -13.99 9.53 17.14
CA MET A 461 -14.77 9.89 15.95
C MET A 461 -15.98 10.79 16.30
N LYS A 462 -16.68 10.48 17.39
CA LYS A 462 -17.81 11.30 17.88
C LYS A 462 -17.36 12.71 18.22
N GLU A 463 -16.22 12.86 18.88
CA GLU A 463 -15.67 14.18 19.22
C GLU A 463 -15.34 15.00 17.96
N LEU A 464 -14.82 14.36 16.90
CA LEU A 464 -14.61 15.01 15.61
C LEU A 464 -15.93 15.44 14.96
N VAL A 465 -17.00 14.63 15.06
CA VAL A 465 -18.33 15.02 14.58
C VAL A 465 -18.86 16.25 15.33
N GLU A 466 -18.76 16.25 16.66
CA GLU A 466 -19.21 17.36 17.51
C GLU A 466 -18.45 18.65 17.20
N GLU A 467 -17.14 18.55 16.96
CA GLU A 467 -16.31 19.68 16.56
C GLU A 467 -16.70 20.18 15.16
N GLU A 468 -16.89 19.29 14.20
CA GLU A 468 -17.34 19.67 12.85
C GLU A 468 -18.69 20.38 12.89
N GLU A 469 -19.67 19.89 13.65
CA GLU A 469 -20.96 20.57 13.82
C GLU A 469 -20.80 21.94 14.44
N SER A 470 -19.88 22.10 15.39
CA SER A 470 -19.55 23.41 15.97
C SER A 470 -18.92 24.36 14.94
N LEU A 471 -18.02 23.86 14.09
CA LEU A 471 -17.41 24.63 13.01
C LEU A 471 -18.44 25.12 11.98
N MET A 472 -19.47 24.34 11.70
CA MET A 472 -20.52 24.68 10.74
C MET A 472 -21.32 25.93 11.14
N GLN A 473 -21.27 26.39 12.41
CA GLN A 473 -21.89 27.65 12.87
C GLN A 473 -21.19 28.86 12.28
N TYR A 474 -19.95 28.75 11.82
CA TYR A 474 -19.16 29.83 11.23
C TYR A 474 -19.21 29.83 9.70
N LYS A 475 -20.19 29.17 9.08
CA LYS A 475 -20.31 29.06 7.62
C LYS A 475 -20.32 30.45 6.97
N GLY A 476 -19.42 30.66 6.02
CA GLY A 476 -19.20 31.96 5.34
C GLY A 476 -18.15 32.86 5.99
N GLU A 477 -17.56 32.45 7.12
CA GLU A 477 -16.60 33.26 7.87
C GLU A 477 -15.40 32.39 8.32
N ILE A 478 -14.29 33.06 8.63
CA ILE A 478 -13.17 32.43 9.34
C ILE A 478 -13.55 32.36 10.84
N PRO A 479 -13.47 31.19 11.47
CA PRO A 479 -13.80 31.05 12.88
C PRO A 479 -12.82 31.80 13.79
N PRO A 480 -13.19 32.08 15.05
CA PRO A 480 -12.28 32.67 16.03
C PRO A 480 -10.98 31.86 16.15
N VAL A 481 -9.89 32.54 16.49
CA VAL A 481 -8.51 31.97 16.52
C VAL A 481 -8.44 30.70 17.35
N GLU A 482 -9.06 30.64 18.51
CA GLU A 482 -9.02 29.45 19.37
C GLU A 482 -9.79 28.26 18.79
N VAL A 483 -10.88 28.52 18.06
CA VAL A 483 -11.64 27.48 17.35
C VAL A 483 -10.83 26.95 16.16
N LEU A 484 -10.21 27.82 15.38
CA LEU A 484 -9.35 27.46 14.27
C LEU A 484 -8.12 26.67 14.76
N ARG A 485 -7.51 27.12 15.88
CA ARG A 485 -6.39 26.42 16.51
C ARG A 485 -6.76 25.00 16.92
N GLN A 486 -7.90 24.85 17.61
CA GLN A 486 -8.35 23.52 18.04
C GLN A 486 -8.61 22.59 16.86
N ALA A 487 -9.25 23.10 15.80
CA ALA A 487 -9.47 22.33 14.58
C ALA A 487 -8.15 21.82 13.95
N LYS A 488 -7.11 22.65 13.92
CA LYS A 488 -5.79 22.24 13.43
C LYS A 488 -5.12 21.22 14.37
N LEU A 489 -5.24 21.39 15.68
CA LEU A 489 -4.75 20.42 16.67
C LEU A 489 -5.41 19.03 16.49
N ASP A 490 -6.70 18.99 16.18
CA ASP A 490 -7.45 17.76 15.96
C ASP A 490 -7.35 17.22 14.51
N GLY A 491 -6.52 17.86 13.67
CA GLY A 491 -6.11 17.33 12.36
C GLY A 491 -6.99 17.73 11.18
N PHE A 492 -7.91 18.70 11.33
CA PHE A 492 -8.69 19.22 10.21
C PHE A 492 -7.79 19.90 9.18
N ALA A 493 -7.83 19.43 7.95
CA ALA A 493 -7.08 20.02 6.83
C ALA A 493 -7.65 21.36 6.40
N ASP A 494 -6.81 22.29 5.92
CA ASP A 494 -7.24 23.58 5.40
C ASP A 494 -8.31 23.41 4.30
N LYS A 495 -8.11 22.44 3.42
CA LYS A 495 -9.06 22.09 2.34
C LYS A 495 -10.42 21.65 2.89
N TYR A 496 -10.42 20.81 3.92
CA TYR A 496 -11.67 20.34 4.52
C TYR A 496 -12.40 21.45 5.27
N LEU A 497 -11.65 22.30 6.02
CA LEU A 497 -12.20 23.49 6.65
C LEU A 497 -12.82 24.44 5.62
N SER A 498 -12.17 24.62 4.47
CA SER A 498 -12.70 25.45 3.38
C SER A 498 -14.02 24.91 2.84
N GLU A 499 -14.15 23.61 2.70
CA GLU A 499 -15.38 22.95 2.25
C GLU A 499 -16.52 23.10 3.27
N LEU A 500 -16.23 22.90 4.56
CA LEU A 500 -17.19 23.05 5.64
C LEU A 500 -17.69 24.50 5.79
N LEU A 501 -16.77 25.45 5.74
CA LEU A 501 -17.05 26.86 6.03
C LEU A 501 -17.51 27.66 4.79
N GLY A 502 -17.28 27.12 3.59
CA GLY A 502 -17.60 27.84 2.34
C GLY A 502 -16.70 29.06 2.10
N VAL A 503 -15.45 29.00 2.57
CA VAL A 503 -14.37 29.96 2.30
C VAL A 503 -13.28 29.26 1.49
N THR A 504 -12.30 30.00 1.00
CA THR A 504 -11.19 29.37 0.26
C THR A 504 -10.14 28.75 1.17
N GLU A 505 -9.43 27.74 0.67
CA GLU A 505 -8.30 27.13 1.38
C GLU A 505 -7.19 28.17 1.68
N GLU A 506 -7.00 29.12 0.77
CA GLU A 506 -6.05 30.23 0.93
C GLU A 506 -6.43 31.14 2.10
N GLU A 507 -7.72 31.51 2.23
CA GLU A 507 -8.21 32.32 3.37
C GLU A 507 -8.00 31.61 4.71
N ILE A 508 -8.19 30.29 4.78
CA ILE A 508 -7.90 29.50 5.99
C ILE A 508 -6.39 29.52 6.28
N ARG A 509 -5.55 29.26 5.28
CA ARG A 509 -4.10 29.26 5.44
C ARG A 509 -3.56 30.59 5.89
N ASP A 510 -4.01 31.70 5.28
CA ASP A 510 -3.59 33.05 5.62
C ASP A 510 -4.00 33.39 7.03
N ALA A 511 -5.25 33.10 7.40
CA ALA A 511 -5.77 33.41 8.75
C ALA A 511 -4.97 32.65 9.83
N ARG A 512 -4.76 31.32 9.67
CA ARG A 512 -4.03 30.53 10.66
C ARG A 512 -2.54 30.91 10.75
N THR A 513 -1.91 31.21 9.62
CA THR A 513 -0.49 31.58 9.58
C THR A 513 -0.26 32.93 10.25
N LYS A 514 -1.16 33.92 10.01
CA LYS A 514 -1.11 35.23 10.66
C LYS A 514 -1.19 35.13 12.19
N GLU A 515 -1.94 34.17 12.69
CA GLU A 515 -2.12 33.97 14.14
C GLU A 515 -1.09 32.95 14.72
N GLY A 516 -0.07 32.61 13.95
CA GLY A 516 0.99 31.67 14.38
C GLY A 516 0.51 30.23 14.59
N ILE A 517 -0.59 29.83 13.96
CA ILE A 517 -1.08 28.45 13.95
C ILE A 517 -0.35 27.74 12.82
N VAL A 518 0.80 27.21 13.13
CA VAL A 518 1.70 26.51 12.20
C VAL A 518 2.16 25.22 12.83
N GLU A 519 2.41 24.23 11.98
CA GLU A 519 2.95 22.94 12.40
C GLU A 519 4.45 23.04 12.77
N GLY A 520 4.85 22.23 13.73
CA GLY A 520 6.24 21.89 13.98
C GLY A 520 6.60 20.54 13.36
N TRP A 521 7.87 20.21 13.35
CA TRP A 521 8.41 18.98 12.75
C TRP A 521 9.24 18.22 13.77
N GLU A 522 9.03 16.90 13.81
CA GLU A 522 9.77 15.99 14.71
C GLU A 522 10.33 14.81 13.92
N GLY A 523 11.48 14.32 14.34
CA GLY A 523 12.15 13.19 13.73
C GLY A 523 11.78 11.86 14.37
N VAL A 524 11.51 10.85 13.56
CA VAL A 524 11.54 9.45 13.95
C VAL A 524 12.98 8.96 13.75
N HIS A 525 13.66 8.68 14.84
CA HIS A 525 15.07 8.26 14.80
C HIS A 525 15.18 6.78 14.40
N VAL A 526 16.17 6.50 13.55
CA VAL A 526 16.40 5.15 13.02
C VAL A 526 17.36 4.38 13.92
N SER A 527 16.92 3.22 14.40
CA SER A 527 17.78 2.27 15.12
C SER A 527 18.80 1.64 14.17
N ALA A 528 19.90 1.13 14.71
CA ALA A 528 21.01 0.54 13.95
C ALA A 528 21.74 1.51 12.99
N THR A 529 21.27 2.73 12.83
CA THR A 529 21.88 3.75 11.98
C THR A 529 21.89 5.09 12.72
N PRO A 530 22.92 5.36 13.51
CA PRO A 530 23.06 6.61 14.25
C PRO A 530 22.97 7.83 13.34
N ASP A 531 22.36 8.89 13.84
CA ASP A 531 22.14 10.18 13.15
C ASP A 531 21.18 10.17 11.95
N SER A 532 20.49 9.06 11.69
CA SER A 532 19.43 8.99 10.68
C SER A 532 18.05 9.20 11.30
N ALA A 533 17.20 9.97 10.62
CA ALA A 533 15.81 10.20 11.00
C ALA A 533 14.98 10.56 9.76
N TYR A 534 13.67 10.37 9.85
CA TYR A 534 12.70 10.93 8.93
C TYR A 534 11.65 11.71 9.72
N TYR A 535 10.91 12.60 9.06
CA TYR A 535 10.20 13.68 9.75
C TYR A 535 8.71 13.61 9.50
N PHE A 536 7.93 14.00 10.52
CA PHE A 536 6.50 14.23 10.44
C PHE A 536 6.12 15.56 11.07
N SER A 537 4.99 16.12 10.65
CA SER A 537 4.46 17.36 11.18
C SER A 537 3.44 17.11 12.28
N SER A 538 3.31 18.09 13.19
CA SER A 538 2.21 18.16 14.13
C SER A 538 1.98 19.59 14.58
N TYR A 539 0.72 19.96 14.80
CA TYR A 539 0.37 21.26 15.41
C TYR A 539 0.57 21.28 16.93
N HIS A 540 0.89 20.12 17.53
CA HIS A 540 1.16 19.98 18.98
C HIS A 540 2.63 20.21 19.36
N ILE A 541 3.52 20.45 18.43
CA ILE A 541 4.96 20.58 18.65
C ILE A 541 5.52 21.88 18.07
N GLU A 542 6.58 22.37 18.67
CA GLU A 542 7.42 23.41 18.08
C GLU A 542 8.44 22.79 17.10
N ASP A 543 8.70 23.48 16.01
CA ASP A 543 9.68 23.02 15.03
C ASP A 543 11.12 23.07 15.59
N LYS A 544 11.73 21.90 15.75
CA LYS A 544 13.12 21.73 16.16
C LYS A 544 13.94 20.93 15.14
N SER A 545 13.36 20.61 14.00
CA SER A 545 14.04 19.82 12.97
C SER A 545 15.10 20.66 12.24
N PRO A 546 16.27 20.06 11.93
CA PRO A 546 17.34 20.80 11.23
C PRO A 546 16.94 21.10 9.80
N CYS A 547 17.41 22.25 9.30
CA CYS A 547 17.28 22.64 7.91
C CYS A 547 18.65 23.09 7.42
N SER A 548 19.15 22.56 6.32
CA SER A 548 20.42 22.92 5.73
C SER A 548 20.29 24.10 4.78
N ASP A 549 21.40 24.75 4.47
CA ASP A 549 21.51 25.77 3.41
C ASP A 549 21.98 25.18 2.07
N ASN A 550 22.03 23.86 1.93
CA ASN A 550 22.43 23.20 0.70
C ASN A 550 21.44 23.44 -0.45
N LYS A 551 21.89 23.21 -1.68
CA LYS A 551 21.00 23.19 -2.84
C LYS A 551 20.13 21.95 -2.80
N LYS A 552 18.83 22.13 -2.62
CA LYS A 552 17.87 21.04 -2.41
C LYS A 552 16.93 20.88 -3.58
N ILE A 553 16.53 19.64 -3.85
CA ILE A 553 15.45 19.33 -4.78
C ILE A 553 14.48 18.40 -4.05
N MET A 554 13.18 18.73 -4.14
CA MET A 554 12.10 17.95 -3.56
C MET A 554 11.47 17.05 -4.62
N ILE A 555 11.22 15.79 -4.26
CA ILE A 555 10.55 14.79 -5.09
C ILE A 555 9.26 14.39 -4.38
N LEU A 556 8.14 14.46 -5.09
CA LEU A 556 6.87 13.99 -4.59
C LEU A 556 6.66 12.54 -4.97
N GLY A 557 6.37 11.69 -3.98
CA GLY A 557 6.12 10.27 -4.16
C GLY A 557 4.72 9.95 -4.70
N GLY A 558 4.44 8.66 -4.86
CA GLY A 558 3.22 8.16 -5.48
C GLY A 558 2.02 8.00 -4.55
N GLY A 559 2.21 8.19 -3.23
CA GLY A 559 1.17 7.87 -2.26
C GLY A 559 0.88 6.37 -2.17
N PRO A 560 -0.34 5.96 -1.79
CA PRO A 560 -0.70 4.56 -1.66
C PRO A 560 -0.71 3.85 -3.01
N ASN A 561 -0.25 2.62 -3.02
CA ASN A 561 -0.38 1.77 -4.20
C ASN A 561 -1.86 1.52 -4.52
N ARG A 562 -2.17 1.52 -5.80
CA ARG A 562 -3.49 1.22 -6.33
C ARG A 562 -3.40 0.70 -7.76
N ILE A 563 -4.44 0.10 -8.26
CA ILE A 563 -4.50 -0.33 -9.65
C ILE A 563 -4.35 0.90 -10.57
N GLY A 564 -3.35 0.84 -11.45
CA GLY A 564 -2.94 1.93 -12.34
C GLY A 564 -1.89 2.89 -11.77
N GLN A 565 -1.48 2.71 -10.51
CA GLN A 565 -0.39 3.48 -9.89
C GLN A 565 0.31 2.62 -8.83
N GLY A 566 1.27 1.83 -9.25
CA GLY A 566 1.99 0.88 -8.42
C GLY A 566 3.45 1.24 -8.17
N ILE A 567 4.27 0.22 -8.02
CA ILE A 567 5.68 0.30 -7.63
C ILE A 567 6.56 1.00 -8.68
N GLU A 568 6.16 1.02 -9.95
CA GLU A 568 6.89 1.66 -11.03
C GLU A 568 7.14 3.16 -10.78
N PHE A 569 6.23 3.82 -10.09
CA PHE A 569 6.41 5.23 -9.72
C PHE A 569 7.34 5.40 -8.52
N ASP A 570 7.36 4.45 -7.61
CA ASP A 570 8.35 4.44 -6.53
C ASP A 570 9.76 4.23 -7.10
N TYR A 571 9.91 3.31 -8.04
CA TYR A 571 11.14 3.09 -8.81
C TYR A 571 11.65 4.41 -9.42
N CYS A 572 10.79 5.18 -10.08
CA CYS A 572 11.18 6.48 -10.67
C CYS A 572 11.63 7.49 -9.60
N CYS A 573 10.92 7.58 -8.48
CA CYS A 573 11.28 8.49 -7.38
C CYS A 573 12.64 8.14 -6.75
N VAL A 574 12.90 6.86 -6.54
CA VAL A 574 14.18 6.37 -5.99
C VAL A 574 15.34 6.68 -6.91
N HIS A 575 15.19 6.40 -8.21
CA HIS A 575 16.22 6.71 -9.21
C HIS A 575 16.46 8.22 -9.35
N ALA A 576 15.42 9.03 -9.28
CA ALA A 576 15.57 10.47 -9.25
C ALA A 576 16.39 10.94 -8.04
N ALA A 577 16.13 10.38 -6.87
CA ALA A 577 16.91 10.71 -5.67
C ALA A 577 18.39 10.33 -5.80
N ILE A 578 18.68 9.13 -6.32
CA ILE A 578 20.04 8.66 -6.54
C ILE A 578 20.78 9.59 -7.53
N ALA A 579 20.19 9.85 -8.70
CA ALA A 579 20.80 10.67 -9.73
C ALA A 579 21.06 12.12 -9.26
N LEU A 580 20.13 12.70 -8.50
CA LEU A 580 20.28 14.05 -7.97
C LEU A 580 21.38 14.13 -6.89
N LYS A 581 21.52 13.11 -6.05
CA LYS A 581 22.65 13.01 -5.09
C LYS A 581 23.99 12.96 -5.81
N GLU A 582 24.11 12.17 -6.87
CA GLU A 582 25.32 12.09 -7.70
C GLU A 582 25.67 13.45 -8.35
N LEU A 583 24.65 14.25 -8.68
CA LEU A 583 24.83 15.61 -9.18
C LEU A 583 25.14 16.64 -8.08
N GLY A 584 25.21 16.23 -6.83
CA GLY A 584 25.56 17.07 -5.70
C GLY A 584 24.40 17.87 -5.10
N PHE A 585 23.15 17.49 -5.36
CA PHE A 585 21.99 18.08 -4.70
C PHE A 585 21.63 17.32 -3.43
N GLU A 586 21.18 18.04 -2.43
CA GLU A 586 20.49 17.44 -1.28
C GLU A 586 19.06 17.09 -1.70
N THR A 587 18.67 15.85 -1.52
CA THR A 587 17.37 15.34 -1.97
C THR A 587 16.36 15.26 -0.82
N ILE A 588 15.14 15.69 -1.12
CA ILE A 588 14.00 15.59 -0.20
C ILE A 588 12.93 14.74 -0.87
N ILE A 589 12.44 13.70 -0.19
CA ILE A 589 11.26 12.96 -0.63
C ILE A 589 10.10 13.25 0.33
N VAL A 590 8.90 13.44 -0.23
CA VAL A 590 7.63 13.50 0.48
C VAL A 590 6.77 12.36 0.02
N ASN A 591 6.40 11.46 0.92
CA ASN A 591 5.52 10.33 0.62
C ASN A 591 4.86 9.79 1.91
N CYS A 592 3.74 9.08 1.77
CA CYS A 592 2.95 8.53 2.88
C CYS A 592 2.76 7.01 2.81
N ASN A 593 3.43 6.34 1.90
CA ASN A 593 3.32 4.89 1.71
C ASN A 593 4.42 4.16 2.50
N PRO A 594 4.09 3.33 3.52
CA PRO A 594 5.10 2.65 4.34
C PRO A 594 5.77 1.47 3.63
N GLU A 595 5.21 0.99 2.52
CA GLU A 595 5.68 -0.22 1.82
C GLU A 595 6.78 0.05 0.80
N THR A 596 7.16 1.32 0.58
CA THR A 596 8.02 1.73 -0.54
C THR A 596 9.48 1.91 -0.16
N VAL A 597 10.35 1.79 -1.16
CA VAL A 597 11.80 2.10 -1.03
C VAL A 597 12.04 3.60 -0.94
N SER A 598 11.21 4.43 -1.58
CA SER A 598 11.32 5.90 -1.47
C SER A 598 11.14 6.41 -0.05
N THR A 599 10.42 5.67 0.79
CA THR A 599 10.25 5.98 2.22
C THR A 599 11.28 5.31 3.13
N ASP A 600 12.35 4.75 2.56
CA ASP A 600 13.50 4.34 3.36
C ASP A 600 14.32 5.56 3.79
N TYR A 601 14.83 5.51 5.01
CA TYR A 601 15.59 6.59 5.63
C TYR A 601 16.87 6.96 4.88
N ASP A 602 17.39 6.07 4.04
CA ASP A 602 18.67 6.23 3.32
C ASP A 602 18.52 6.46 1.81
N THR A 603 17.29 6.49 1.30
CA THR A 603 17.04 6.73 -0.13
C THR A 603 17.25 8.20 -0.49
N SER A 604 16.62 9.12 0.20
CA SER A 604 16.88 10.56 0.09
C SER A 604 17.72 11.07 1.27
N ASP A 605 18.25 12.28 1.16
CA ASP A 605 18.97 12.90 2.28
C ASP A 605 18.00 13.30 3.40
N LYS A 606 16.76 13.64 3.02
CA LYS A 606 15.71 13.96 3.97
C LYS A 606 14.37 13.41 3.50
N LEU A 607 13.70 12.69 4.37
CA LEU A 607 12.37 12.13 4.13
C LEU A 607 11.35 12.80 5.02
N TYR A 608 10.27 13.28 4.42
CA TYR A 608 9.06 13.71 5.11
C TYR A 608 7.97 12.66 4.91
N PHE A 609 7.58 12.03 5.99
CA PHE A 609 6.48 11.07 6.00
C PHE A 609 5.16 11.80 6.21
N GLU A 610 4.59 12.31 5.12
CA GLU A 610 3.47 13.25 5.13
C GLU A 610 2.49 12.97 3.99
N PRO A 611 1.22 13.41 4.14
CA PRO A 611 0.25 13.37 3.06
C PRO A 611 0.70 14.18 1.85
N LEU A 612 0.32 13.72 0.66
CA LEU A 612 0.57 14.41 -0.60
C LEU A 612 -0.61 15.34 -0.92
N THR A 613 -0.77 16.39 -0.13
CA THR A 613 -1.77 17.45 -0.31
C THR A 613 -1.11 18.79 -0.53
N LEU A 614 -1.86 19.74 -1.07
CA LEU A 614 -1.35 21.11 -1.27
C LEU A 614 -0.84 21.72 0.04
N GLU A 615 -1.61 21.61 1.12
CA GLU A 615 -1.25 22.13 2.45
C GLU A 615 0.08 21.54 2.94
N ASP A 616 0.17 20.22 2.95
CA ASP A 616 1.32 19.51 3.52
C ASP A 616 2.60 19.75 2.67
N VAL A 617 2.49 19.72 1.35
CA VAL A 617 3.63 19.97 0.44
C VAL A 617 4.11 21.42 0.49
N LEU A 618 3.18 22.40 0.51
CA LEU A 618 3.56 23.82 0.63
C LEU A 618 4.27 24.11 1.96
N SER A 619 3.84 23.48 3.04
CA SER A 619 4.47 23.63 4.35
C SER A 619 5.94 23.17 4.32
N ILE A 620 6.20 22.00 3.75
CA ILE A 620 7.55 21.48 3.58
C ILE A 620 8.37 22.37 2.64
N TYR A 621 7.77 22.80 1.53
CA TYR A 621 8.43 23.68 0.56
C TYR A 621 8.89 25.01 1.20
N HIS A 622 8.03 25.66 1.97
CA HIS A 622 8.36 26.91 2.65
C HIS A 622 9.43 26.74 3.73
N LYS A 623 9.43 25.58 4.40
CA LYS A 623 10.44 25.25 5.41
C LYS A 623 11.80 24.99 4.77
N GLU A 624 11.86 24.11 3.79
CA GLU A 624 13.11 23.62 3.20
C GLU A 624 13.68 24.56 2.12
N LYS A 625 12.83 25.35 1.49
CA LYS A 625 13.21 26.28 0.39
C LYS A 625 14.04 25.59 -0.70
N PRO A 626 13.56 24.48 -1.27
CA PRO A 626 14.29 23.80 -2.35
C PRO A 626 14.37 24.67 -3.60
N LEU A 627 15.29 24.36 -4.50
CA LEU A 627 15.39 25.00 -5.83
C LEU A 627 14.12 24.75 -6.65
N GLY A 628 13.49 23.61 -6.45
CA GLY A 628 12.25 23.27 -7.09
C GLY A 628 11.74 21.89 -6.67
N VAL A 629 10.61 21.50 -7.26
CA VAL A 629 9.86 20.28 -6.97
C VAL A 629 9.69 19.47 -8.25
N ILE A 630 10.01 18.19 -8.20
CA ILE A 630 9.71 17.23 -9.26
C ILE A 630 8.37 16.57 -8.93
N ALA A 631 7.37 16.75 -9.81
CA ALA A 631 6.00 16.30 -9.59
C ALA A 631 5.59 15.14 -10.51
N GLN A 632 6.38 14.74 -11.48
CA GLN A 632 5.97 13.76 -12.49
C GLN A 632 6.33 12.31 -12.17
N PHE A 633 7.33 12.05 -11.33
CA PHE A 633 7.80 10.68 -11.06
C PHE A 633 6.89 9.88 -10.12
N GLY A 634 6.10 10.56 -9.31
CA GLY A 634 5.15 9.92 -8.41
C GLY A 634 3.81 9.52 -9.05
N GLY A 635 3.69 9.59 -10.37
CA GLY A 635 2.44 9.28 -11.08
C GLY A 635 1.40 10.39 -10.96
N GLN A 636 0.13 10.03 -11.08
CA GLN A 636 -0.98 11.01 -11.17
C GLN A 636 -1.15 11.86 -9.90
N THR A 637 -0.82 11.32 -8.73
CA THR A 637 -0.98 12.04 -7.47
C THR A 637 -0.25 13.37 -7.43
N PRO A 638 1.09 13.43 -7.60
CA PRO A 638 1.79 14.70 -7.63
C PRO A 638 1.50 15.51 -8.87
N LEU A 639 1.18 14.89 -10.02
CA LEU A 639 0.77 15.63 -11.23
C LEU A 639 -0.47 16.50 -10.96
N ASN A 640 -1.45 15.96 -10.24
CA ASN A 640 -2.66 16.71 -9.87
C ASN A 640 -2.39 17.93 -8.99
N LEU A 641 -1.26 17.97 -8.28
CA LEU A 641 -0.85 19.08 -7.44
C LEU A 641 -0.03 20.14 -8.19
N ALA A 642 0.56 19.81 -9.34
CA ALA A 642 1.56 20.64 -9.99
C ALA A 642 1.06 22.06 -10.32
N ALA A 643 -0.16 22.18 -10.87
CA ALA A 643 -0.75 23.48 -11.22
C ALA A 643 -1.03 24.33 -9.98
N ASP A 644 -1.59 23.76 -8.92
CA ASP A 644 -1.86 24.48 -7.67
C ASP A 644 -0.56 24.87 -6.97
N LEU A 645 0.43 24.01 -6.93
CA LEU A 645 1.74 24.32 -6.37
C LEU A 645 2.38 25.52 -7.11
N LYS A 646 2.34 25.53 -8.43
CA LYS A 646 2.85 26.66 -9.24
C LYS A 646 2.11 27.95 -8.95
N LYS A 647 0.80 27.90 -8.80
CA LYS A 647 -0.03 29.08 -8.43
C LYS A 647 0.47 29.74 -7.15
N TYR A 648 0.95 28.97 -6.18
CA TYR A 648 1.51 29.45 -4.92
C TYR A 648 3.03 29.67 -4.94
N GLY A 649 3.64 29.80 -6.13
CA GLY A 649 5.03 30.17 -6.31
C GLY A 649 6.05 29.04 -6.22
N VAL A 650 5.59 27.78 -6.21
CA VAL A 650 6.50 26.62 -6.26
C VAL A 650 7.09 26.50 -7.64
N ASN A 651 8.41 26.36 -7.72
CA ASN A 651 9.13 26.09 -8.95
C ASN A 651 9.01 24.58 -9.29
N ILE A 652 8.25 24.24 -10.32
CA ILE A 652 8.12 22.85 -10.81
C ILE A 652 9.25 22.58 -11.77
N LEU A 653 10.07 21.58 -11.45
CA LEU A 653 11.19 21.12 -12.28
C LEU A 653 10.75 20.01 -13.22
N GLY A 654 11.45 19.91 -14.35
CA GLY A 654 11.13 18.93 -15.39
C GLY A 654 9.93 19.37 -16.25
N THR A 655 8.95 18.49 -16.44
CA THR A 655 7.75 18.80 -17.22
C THR A 655 6.89 19.85 -16.52
N THR A 656 6.56 20.93 -17.24
CA THR A 656 5.82 22.05 -16.67
C THR A 656 4.34 21.73 -16.51
N PRO A 657 3.60 22.38 -15.59
CA PRO A 657 2.16 22.22 -15.49
C PRO A 657 1.42 22.50 -16.79
N GLU A 658 1.88 23.47 -17.61
CA GLU A 658 1.30 23.78 -18.92
C GLU A 658 1.46 22.61 -19.91
N THR A 659 2.60 21.93 -19.87
CA THR A 659 2.82 20.73 -20.67
C THR A 659 1.96 19.58 -20.20
N ILE A 660 1.81 19.42 -18.87
CA ILE A 660 0.93 18.41 -18.28
C ILE A 660 -0.53 18.66 -18.73
N ASP A 661 -1.02 19.90 -18.62
CA ASP A 661 -2.37 20.27 -19.06
C ASP A 661 -2.57 20.02 -20.55
N MET A 662 -1.57 20.33 -21.39
CA MET A 662 -1.60 20.08 -22.83
C MET A 662 -1.69 18.59 -23.17
N ALA A 663 -1.06 17.72 -22.35
CA ALA A 663 -1.13 16.29 -22.53
C ALA A 663 -2.47 15.69 -22.04
N GLU A 664 -2.99 16.22 -20.93
CA GLU A 664 -4.20 15.72 -20.25
C GLU A 664 -5.48 16.25 -20.89
N ASP A 665 -5.47 17.50 -21.37
CA ASP A 665 -6.61 18.12 -22.06
C ASP A 665 -6.70 17.66 -23.52
N ARG A 666 -7.79 16.99 -23.84
CA ARG A 666 -7.96 16.37 -25.16
C ARG A 666 -8.09 17.34 -26.30
N ASP A 667 -8.67 18.50 -26.05
CA ASP A 667 -8.84 19.49 -27.13
C ASP A 667 -7.53 20.17 -27.43
N LEU A 668 -6.73 20.46 -26.40
CA LEU A 668 -5.37 20.97 -26.56
C LEU A 668 -4.49 19.94 -27.25
N PHE A 669 -4.58 18.67 -26.82
CA PHE A 669 -3.80 17.58 -27.42
C PHE A 669 -4.20 17.37 -28.89
N ARG A 670 -5.50 17.37 -29.22
CA ARG A 670 -5.96 17.27 -30.59
C ARG A 670 -5.48 18.41 -31.47
N ALA A 671 -5.65 19.66 -31.02
CA ALA A 671 -5.16 20.83 -31.76
C ALA A 671 -3.67 20.73 -32.05
N MET A 672 -2.89 20.18 -31.13
CA MET A 672 -1.46 19.92 -31.31
C MET A 672 -1.22 18.82 -32.35
N MET A 673 -1.96 17.71 -32.32
CA MET A 673 -1.82 16.64 -33.33
C MET A 673 -2.17 17.13 -34.72
N ASP A 674 -3.23 17.94 -34.85
CA ASP A 674 -3.60 18.58 -36.12
C ASP A 674 -2.47 19.51 -36.63
N LYS A 675 -1.90 20.32 -35.76
CA LYS A 675 -0.75 21.18 -36.09
C LYS A 675 0.46 20.36 -36.56
N LEU A 676 0.73 19.25 -35.91
CA LEU A 676 1.81 18.35 -36.25
C LEU A 676 1.50 17.41 -37.42
N GLN A 677 0.28 17.41 -37.92
CA GLN A 677 -0.22 16.49 -38.95
C GLN A 677 -0.02 15.01 -38.55
N ILE A 678 -0.22 14.70 -37.27
CA ILE A 678 -0.20 13.34 -36.72
C ILE A 678 -1.65 12.85 -36.65
N PRO A 679 -1.97 11.70 -37.28
CA PRO A 679 -3.35 11.23 -37.35
C PRO A 679 -3.89 10.83 -35.98
N MET A 680 -5.13 11.20 -35.71
CA MET A 680 -5.92 10.77 -34.57
C MET A 680 -7.21 10.11 -35.03
N PRO A 681 -7.87 9.25 -34.23
CA PRO A 681 -9.21 8.77 -34.54
C PRO A 681 -10.20 9.92 -34.70
N GLU A 682 -11.12 9.80 -35.67
CA GLU A 682 -12.22 10.73 -35.77
C GLU A 682 -13.04 10.75 -34.48
N SER A 683 -13.41 11.93 -34.02
CA SER A 683 -14.11 12.08 -32.76
C SER A 683 -14.96 13.34 -32.69
N GLY A 684 -15.80 13.40 -31.68
CA GLY A 684 -16.60 14.56 -31.34
C GLY A 684 -17.00 14.58 -29.88
N MET A 685 -17.44 15.73 -29.38
CA MET A 685 -17.95 15.90 -28.04
C MET A 685 -19.44 16.16 -28.02
N ALA A 686 -20.15 15.47 -27.15
CA ALA A 686 -21.60 15.59 -26.99
C ALA A 686 -21.97 15.91 -25.54
N VAL A 687 -22.95 16.79 -25.37
CA VAL A 687 -23.56 17.12 -24.07
C VAL A 687 -24.98 16.55 -24.00
N THR A 688 -25.59 16.34 -25.15
CA THR A 688 -26.97 15.80 -25.32
C THR A 688 -26.96 14.44 -26.00
N VAL A 689 -28.06 13.69 -25.85
CA VAL A 689 -28.24 12.40 -26.54
C VAL A 689 -28.29 12.61 -28.04
N GLU A 690 -28.94 13.66 -28.48
CA GLU A 690 -29.14 14.00 -29.92
C GLU A 690 -27.79 14.30 -30.57
N ASP A 691 -26.93 15.12 -29.92
CA ASP A 691 -25.58 15.42 -30.41
C ASP A 691 -24.74 14.14 -30.49
N ALA A 692 -24.86 13.27 -29.46
CA ALA A 692 -24.12 12.01 -29.42
C ALA A 692 -24.50 11.08 -30.58
N LEU A 693 -25.77 10.96 -30.86
CA LEU A 693 -26.27 10.15 -32.00
C LEU A 693 -25.80 10.72 -33.33
N GLU A 694 -25.85 12.05 -33.51
CA GLU A 694 -25.38 12.70 -34.75
C GLU A 694 -23.88 12.45 -34.96
N ILE A 695 -23.05 12.62 -33.91
CA ILE A 695 -21.62 12.39 -33.96
C ILE A 695 -21.32 10.92 -34.23
N ALA A 696 -21.94 9.99 -33.51
CA ALA A 696 -21.71 8.56 -33.68
C ALA A 696 -22.11 8.06 -35.09
N ASN A 697 -23.23 8.54 -35.63
CA ASN A 697 -23.65 8.19 -36.98
C ASN A 697 -22.73 8.80 -38.05
N LYS A 698 -22.16 9.99 -37.80
CA LYS A 698 -21.16 10.59 -38.69
C LYS A 698 -19.85 9.83 -38.71
N ILE A 699 -19.37 9.42 -37.54
CA ILE A 699 -18.12 8.65 -37.38
C ILE A 699 -18.30 7.22 -37.90
N GLY A 700 -19.44 6.62 -37.62
CA GLY A 700 -19.79 5.23 -37.92
C GLY A 700 -19.46 4.30 -36.74
N TYR A 701 -20.43 3.44 -36.42
CA TYR A 701 -20.29 2.45 -35.37
C TYR A 701 -19.29 1.31 -35.70
N PRO A 702 -18.65 0.68 -34.71
CA PRO A 702 -18.71 1.02 -33.28
C PRO A 702 -17.89 2.24 -32.92
N VAL A 703 -18.31 2.91 -31.87
CA VAL A 703 -17.58 4.06 -31.30
C VAL A 703 -17.22 3.80 -29.84
N MET A 704 -16.13 4.41 -29.42
CA MET A 704 -15.72 4.44 -28.00
C MET A 704 -16.30 5.69 -27.36
N VAL A 705 -17.03 5.54 -26.28
CA VAL A 705 -17.57 6.66 -25.51
C VAL A 705 -16.92 6.74 -24.15
N ARG A 706 -16.63 7.97 -23.70
CA ARG A 706 -16.00 8.22 -22.40
C ARG A 706 -16.31 9.63 -21.90
N PRO A 707 -16.44 9.81 -20.57
CA PRO A 707 -16.51 11.14 -19.98
C PRO A 707 -15.18 11.91 -20.19
N SER A 708 -15.24 13.21 -20.38
CA SER A 708 -14.07 14.04 -20.72
C SER A 708 -13.00 14.08 -19.62
N TYR A 709 -13.36 13.76 -18.38
CA TYR A 709 -12.47 13.78 -17.21
C TYR A 709 -12.61 12.49 -16.40
N VAL A 710 -11.98 11.40 -16.88
CA VAL A 710 -11.93 10.14 -16.13
C VAL A 710 -10.57 9.49 -16.26
N LEU A 711 -9.92 9.27 -15.13
CA LEU A 711 -8.68 8.51 -15.00
C LEU A 711 -8.95 7.00 -15.01
N GLY A 712 -8.12 6.26 -15.73
CA GLY A 712 -8.08 4.80 -15.69
C GLY A 712 -9.30 4.10 -16.29
N GLY A 713 -9.84 4.60 -17.40
CA GLY A 713 -10.90 3.91 -18.16
C GLY A 713 -12.27 3.84 -17.49
N ARG A 714 -12.49 4.58 -16.42
CA ARG A 714 -13.75 4.57 -15.67
C ARG A 714 -14.88 5.16 -16.52
N GLY A 715 -15.92 4.36 -16.79
CA GLY A 715 -17.06 4.79 -17.60
C GLY A 715 -16.81 4.77 -19.11
N MET A 716 -15.70 4.21 -19.59
CA MET A 716 -15.48 3.97 -21.01
C MET A 716 -16.27 2.75 -21.48
N GLU A 717 -16.89 2.84 -22.65
CA GLU A 717 -17.67 1.75 -23.22
C GLU A 717 -17.62 1.78 -24.75
N VAL A 718 -17.55 0.58 -25.37
CA VAL A 718 -17.71 0.45 -26.82
C VAL A 718 -19.19 0.35 -27.13
N VAL A 719 -19.67 1.27 -27.94
CA VAL A 719 -21.08 1.39 -28.32
C VAL A 719 -21.25 0.99 -29.79
N HIS A 720 -22.18 0.08 -30.03
CA HIS A 720 -22.35 -0.54 -31.34
C HIS A 720 -23.51 -0.02 -32.18
N ASP A 721 -24.44 0.71 -31.56
CA ASP A 721 -25.64 1.23 -32.21
C ASP A 721 -26.28 2.40 -31.44
N ASP A 722 -27.30 3.01 -32.03
CA ASP A 722 -28.03 4.15 -31.47
C ASP A 722 -28.73 3.83 -30.14
N GLU A 723 -29.20 2.58 -29.96
CA GLU A 723 -29.88 2.16 -28.72
C GLU A 723 -28.89 2.11 -27.55
N ALA A 724 -27.74 1.49 -27.75
CA ALA A 724 -26.66 1.45 -26.78
C ALA A 724 -26.11 2.85 -26.47
N MET A 725 -25.98 3.73 -27.51
CA MET A 725 -25.58 5.13 -27.33
C MET A 725 -26.57 5.88 -26.45
N THR A 726 -27.84 5.75 -26.73
CA THR A 726 -28.91 6.40 -25.94
C THR A 726 -28.91 5.92 -24.50
N PHE A 727 -28.75 4.62 -24.30
CA PHE A 727 -28.67 4.04 -22.97
C PHE A 727 -27.45 4.59 -22.17
N TYR A 728 -26.26 4.59 -22.79
CA TYR A 728 -25.05 5.12 -22.20
C TYR A 728 -25.19 6.61 -21.81
N MET A 729 -25.63 7.43 -22.74
CA MET A 729 -25.79 8.87 -22.54
C MET A 729 -26.77 9.19 -21.40
N ARG A 730 -27.91 8.49 -21.33
CA ARG A 730 -28.87 8.68 -20.21
C ARG A 730 -28.27 8.30 -18.87
N ALA A 731 -27.47 7.27 -18.80
CA ALA A 731 -26.77 6.87 -17.58
C ALA A 731 -25.67 7.88 -17.19
N ALA A 732 -24.90 8.37 -18.15
CA ALA A 732 -23.80 9.29 -17.95
C ALA A 732 -24.26 10.72 -17.60
N VAL A 733 -25.27 11.25 -18.31
CA VAL A 733 -25.85 12.59 -18.06
C VAL A 733 -26.52 12.66 -16.69
N GLY A 734 -27.08 11.56 -16.18
CA GLY A 734 -27.62 11.49 -14.82
C GLY A 734 -26.55 11.65 -13.72
N VAL A 735 -25.28 11.39 -14.04
CA VAL A 735 -24.15 11.47 -13.08
C VAL A 735 -23.38 12.79 -13.22
N THR A 736 -23.27 13.35 -14.42
CA THR A 736 -22.52 14.58 -14.69
C THR A 736 -23.22 15.45 -15.73
N PRO A 737 -24.28 16.19 -15.35
CA PRO A 737 -25.13 16.92 -16.31
C PRO A 737 -24.40 17.96 -17.17
N ASP A 738 -23.31 18.54 -16.68
CA ASP A 738 -22.62 19.68 -17.30
C ASP A 738 -21.27 19.32 -17.95
N ARG A 739 -20.96 18.03 -18.11
CA ARG A 739 -19.67 17.61 -18.66
C ARG A 739 -19.84 16.88 -19.98
N PRO A 740 -19.11 17.29 -21.03
CA PRO A 740 -19.21 16.67 -22.33
C PRO A 740 -18.68 15.21 -22.29
N ILE A 741 -19.30 14.38 -23.14
CA ILE A 741 -18.89 13.00 -23.40
C ILE A 741 -18.13 12.99 -24.71
N LEU A 742 -16.95 12.38 -24.70
CA LEU A 742 -16.15 12.20 -25.89
C LEU A 742 -16.56 10.90 -26.59
N ILE A 743 -16.70 10.99 -27.90
CA ILE A 743 -17.08 9.89 -28.80
C ILE A 743 -15.97 9.76 -29.85
N ASP A 744 -15.24 8.67 -29.81
CA ASP A 744 -14.15 8.39 -30.74
C ASP A 744 -14.49 7.21 -31.63
N ARG A 745 -13.97 7.19 -32.87
CA ARG A 745 -14.01 6.00 -33.73
C ARG A 745 -13.28 4.86 -33.03
N PHE A 746 -13.91 3.71 -32.88
CA PHE A 746 -13.26 2.51 -32.35
C PHE A 746 -12.44 1.84 -33.46
N LEU A 747 -11.16 1.61 -33.21
CA LEU A 747 -10.23 1.01 -34.15
C LEU A 747 -10.26 -0.51 -34.03
N HIS A 748 -11.14 -1.16 -34.79
CA HIS A 748 -11.26 -2.62 -34.83
C HIS A 748 -9.99 -3.29 -35.33
N HIS A 749 -9.56 -4.35 -34.63
CA HIS A 749 -8.41 -5.18 -35.02
C HIS A 749 -7.10 -4.39 -35.21
N ALA A 750 -7.00 -3.21 -34.61
CA ALA A 750 -5.77 -2.44 -34.65
C ALA A 750 -4.71 -3.07 -33.74
N THR A 751 -3.47 -3.09 -34.19
CA THR A 751 -2.31 -3.42 -33.36
C THR A 751 -1.98 -2.22 -32.47
N GLU A 752 -1.93 -2.42 -31.17
CA GLU A 752 -1.55 -1.39 -30.22
C GLU A 752 -0.04 -1.39 -30.02
N CYS A 753 0.56 -0.20 -29.98
CA CYS A 753 2.00 -0.01 -29.82
C CYS A 753 2.24 1.15 -28.86
N GLU A 754 3.33 1.06 -28.10
CA GLU A 754 3.77 2.12 -27.21
C GLU A 754 5.22 2.50 -27.50
N ALA A 755 5.56 3.75 -27.29
CA ALA A 755 6.92 4.27 -27.36
C ALA A 755 7.17 5.21 -26.20
N ASP A 756 8.18 4.90 -25.38
CA ASP A 756 8.67 5.79 -24.35
C ASP A 756 9.78 6.68 -24.89
N ALA A 757 9.84 7.91 -24.43
CA ALA A 757 10.84 8.87 -24.85
C ALA A 757 11.42 9.66 -23.68
N ILE A 758 12.69 10.01 -23.77
CA ILE A 758 13.37 10.93 -22.86
C ILE A 758 13.73 12.17 -23.65
N SER A 759 13.48 13.35 -23.08
CA SER A 759 13.79 14.64 -23.71
C SER A 759 14.49 15.57 -22.73
N ASP A 760 15.50 16.30 -23.23
CA ASP A 760 16.16 17.39 -22.50
C ASP A 760 15.57 18.79 -22.85
N GLY A 761 14.45 18.81 -23.57
CA GLY A 761 13.80 20.01 -24.10
C GLY A 761 14.19 20.36 -25.53
N GLU A 762 15.33 19.86 -26.04
CA GLU A 762 15.82 20.06 -27.40
C GLU A 762 15.95 18.74 -28.16
N ASN A 763 16.55 17.76 -27.53
CA ASN A 763 16.82 16.44 -28.09
C ASN A 763 15.84 15.42 -27.50
N VAL A 764 15.39 14.48 -28.33
CA VAL A 764 14.48 13.41 -27.92
C VAL A 764 15.11 12.07 -28.26
N PHE A 765 15.15 11.18 -27.30
CA PHE A 765 15.61 9.81 -27.45
C PHE A 765 14.47 8.84 -27.22
N VAL A 766 14.20 8.00 -28.21
CA VAL A 766 13.19 6.93 -28.16
C VAL A 766 13.92 5.60 -28.17
N PRO A 767 14.15 4.96 -27.02
CA PRO A 767 14.95 3.75 -26.91
C PRO A 767 14.35 2.57 -27.66
N ALA A 768 13.03 2.41 -27.59
CA ALA A 768 12.36 1.27 -28.18
C ALA A 768 10.89 1.56 -28.50
N VAL A 769 10.30 0.70 -29.34
CA VAL A 769 8.86 0.63 -29.59
C VAL A 769 8.35 -0.75 -29.16
N MET A 770 7.37 -0.76 -28.30
CA MET A 770 6.73 -1.94 -27.72
C MET A 770 5.48 -2.29 -28.51
N GLU A 771 5.26 -3.56 -28.78
CA GLU A 771 4.08 -4.08 -29.48
C GLU A 771 3.24 -4.90 -28.50
N HIS A 772 1.94 -4.61 -28.44
CA HIS A 772 0.97 -5.39 -27.68
C HIS A 772 0.56 -6.65 -28.44
N ILE A 773 0.41 -7.76 -27.70
CA ILE A 773 -0.01 -9.04 -28.28
C ILE A 773 -1.53 -9.03 -28.48
N GLU A 774 -2.27 -8.48 -27.54
CA GLU A 774 -3.70 -8.25 -27.64
C GLU A 774 -3.97 -7.05 -28.56
N LEU A 775 -5.07 -7.14 -29.30
CA LEU A 775 -5.49 -6.06 -30.19
C LEU A 775 -6.08 -4.89 -29.37
N ALA A 776 -6.12 -3.72 -29.97
CA ALA A 776 -6.73 -2.51 -29.40
C ALA A 776 -8.16 -2.79 -28.89
N GLY A 777 -8.44 -2.32 -27.67
CA GLY A 777 -9.68 -2.58 -26.94
C GLY A 777 -9.45 -3.29 -25.59
N ILE A 778 -8.28 -3.89 -25.39
CA ILE A 778 -7.78 -4.29 -24.08
C ILE A 778 -6.91 -3.14 -23.55
N HIS A 779 -7.07 -2.79 -22.27
CA HIS A 779 -6.23 -1.74 -21.67
C HIS A 779 -4.75 -2.15 -21.72
N SER A 780 -3.86 -1.22 -22.05
CA SER A 780 -2.43 -1.52 -22.25
C SER A 780 -1.79 -2.17 -21.01
N GLY A 781 -2.18 -1.78 -19.80
CA GLY A 781 -1.73 -2.38 -18.55
C GLY A 781 -2.18 -3.84 -18.32
N ASP A 782 -3.22 -4.29 -19.05
CA ASP A 782 -3.75 -5.66 -18.98
C ASP A 782 -3.27 -6.51 -20.17
N SER A 783 -2.59 -5.91 -21.14
CA SER A 783 -2.10 -6.57 -22.33
C SER A 783 -0.71 -7.16 -22.12
N ALA A 784 -0.48 -8.34 -22.67
CA ALA A 784 0.88 -8.85 -22.84
C ALA A 784 1.58 -8.07 -23.96
N CYS A 785 2.84 -7.73 -23.77
CA CYS A 785 3.59 -6.96 -24.76
C CYS A 785 4.95 -7.58 -25.05
N ILE A 786 5.52 -7.23 -26.18
CA ILE A 786 6.83 -7.70 -26.63
C ILE A 786 7.74 -6.53 -27.01
N LEU A 787 8.99 -6.63 -26.56
CA LEU A 787 10.04 -5.67 -26.83
C LEU A 787 11.31 -6.42 -27.25
N PRO A 788 11.92 -6.09 -28.40
CA PRO A 788 11.45 -5.19 -29.45
C PRO A 788 10.23 -5.73 -30.19
N SER A 789 9.51 -4.82 -30.87
CA SER A 789 8.36 -5.20 -31.72
C SER A 789 8.73 -6.23 -32.79
N ARG A 790 7.82 -7.16 -33.08
CA ARG A 790 8.05 -8.27 -34.00
C ARG A 790 7.30 -8.15 -35.33
N ASN A 791 6.05 -7.70 -35.28
CA ASN A 791 5.18 -7.64 -36.43
C ASN A 791 5.15 -6.25 -37.09
N LEU A 792 5.64 -5.22 -36.40
CA LEU A 792 5.77 -3.89 -36.97
C LEU A 792 6.90 -3.87 -38.01
N THR A 793 6.61 -3.26 -39.16
CA THR A 793 7.66 -3.02 -40.16
C THR A 793 8.63 -1.94 -39.70
N LYS A 794 9.83 -1.91 -40.28
CA LYS A 794 10.82 -0.87 -39.97
C LYS A 794 10.28 0.54 -40.20
N ASP A 795 9.51 0.72 -41.27
CA ASP A 795 8.95 2.03 -41.64
C ASP A 795 7.88 2.45 -40.58
N GLN A 796 7.10 1.51 -40.05
CA GLN A 796 6.15 1.78 -38.97
C GLN A 796 6.87 2.17 -37.68
N VAL A 797 7.92 1.45 -37.30
CA VAL A 797 8.73 1.78 -36.12
C VAL A 797 9.35 3.17 -36.24
N GLU A 798 9.93 3.52 -37.40
CA GLU A 798 10.49 4.84 -37.62
C GLU A 798 9.43 5.94 -37.67
N THR A 799 8.23 5.65 -38.19
CA THR A 799 7.09 6.57 -38.13
C THR A 799 6.67 6.85 -36.69
N ILE A 800 6.57 5.82 -35.86
CA ILE A 800 6.22 5.95 -34.44
C ILE A 800 7.28 6.78 -33.71
N ARG A 801 8.58 6.52 -33.96
CA ARG A 801 9.67 7.30 -33.39
C ARG A 801 9.64 8.77 -33.81
N ASP A 802 9.37 9.04 -35.11
CA ASP A 802 9.24 10.41 -35.61
C ASP A 802 8.08 11.14 -34.94
N TYR A 803 6.89 10.51 -34.87
CA TYR A 803 5.74 11.09 -34.21
C TYR A 803 6.01 11.37 -32.74
N THR A 804 6.56 10.41 -32.00
CA THR A 804 6.92 10.56 -30.60
C THR A 804 7.90 11.72 -30.38
N SER A 805 8.93 11.83 -31.20
CA SER A 805 9.93 12.90 -31.14
C SER A 805 9.33 14.28 -31.42
N ARG A 806 8.43 14.37 -32.41
CA ARG A 806 7.77 15.63 -32.78
C ARG A 806 6.78 16.08 -31.70
N ILE A 807 6.05 15.14 -31.11
CA ILE A 807 5.16 15.41 -29.97
C ILE A 807 5.97 15.93 -28.78
N ALA A 808 7.00 15.22 -28.36
CA ALA A 808 7.82 15.61 -27.21
C ALA A 808 8.45 17.01 -27.37
N LYS A 809 8.91 17.32 -28.58
CA LYS A 809 9.46 18.66 -28.89
C LYS A 809 8.41 19.76 -28.84
N GLU A 810 7.25 19.55 -29.48
CA GLU A 810 6.17 20.53 -29.51
C GLU A 810 5.62 20.80 -28.09
N MET A 811 5.56 19.78 -27.27
CA MET A 811 5.15 19.88 -25.87
C MET A 811 6.21 20.46 -24.95
N HIS A 812 7.43 20.68 -25.44
CA HIS A 812 8.57 21.08 -24.61
C HIS A 812 8.79 20.16 -23.40
N VAL A 813 8.63 18.85 -23.63
CA VAL A 813 8.88 17.87 -22.57
C VAL A 813 10.34 17.96 -22.14
N ALA A 814 10.57 18.19 -20.87
CA ALA A 814 11.87 18.07 -20.24
C ALA A 814 11.79 16.94 -19.22
N VAL A 815 12.36 15.81 -19.54
CA VAL A 815 12.31 14.50 -18.87
C VAL A 815 11.41 13.51 -19.64
N SER A 816 10.91 12.46 -19.04
CA SER A 816 10.07 11.47 -19.73
C SER A 816 8.58 11.71 -19.54
#